data_177ecef426dda43b8a5ca9004095cde5
#
_entry.id   177ecef426dda43b8a5ca9004095cde5
#
_cell.length_a   1.000
_cell.length_b   1.000
_cell.length_c   1.000
_cell.angle_alpha   90.00
_cell.angle_beta   90.00
_cell.angle_gamma   90.00
#
_symmetry.space_group_name_H-M   'P 1'
#
loop_
_entity.id
_entity.type
_entity.pdbx_description
1 polymer ?
#
loop_
_entity_poly.entity_id
_entity_poly.type
_entity_poly.pdbx_seq_one_letter_code
_entity_poly.pdbx_strand_id
1 'polypeptide(L)'
;MLQLKDIKKYYKVGETTTKALDGVSVAFRQKEFVAILGPSGSGKTTMLNVIGGLDNYDSGDMVINGKSTKDFKDNDWDAYRNNSIGFIFQSYNLIGHLGIIENVELGMTLSGVSKDEKRKRAEDALHRVGLTDHMHKKPNQLSGGQMQRVAIARALANDPDILLCDEPTGALDTETSIQIMELIQELSKEKLVIMVTHNPELANQYADRIIEFSDGKILTDSHPHIERPKDDQFNLRRTKMSFWTALKLSFNNIRTKKGRTFLTSFASSIGIIGIAIVLSLSSGFQKQIDNTQAETMAKFPITISKVTTNQTRDDAGLGASKADYPDSKTITAKVSEEDKAQHTNKIDQIYVDYVTDIDPNLSNNIGFTRTTGINLLRDVNGKVQPVSFSNQNPDAESLSLSSTMSAMTGVGVSSFPTQLDTSKENFLKDNYSLLAGSYPASATDVVLIVDGNNNTNINALKNLGFDVKEDEKLDFDEIVGTTFKLVNNNTYYTKLPTGNFIPNTDYDAMYQNASDELKISGILRVKSSSTMNLLSPGIAYSDQLTTQIVNENKESEIVKAQKDSDVNVLTTEKVDESTKQTLLSYLGGDSLPSSIMIYPNNFEDKEKILDYLDDYNKGKSDEDKIIYTDLAGTMTELTGGLMDAITYVLIAFAGISLVTSMIMISIITYTSVIERTKEIGVLKALGARKKDITRVFDAETCILGISSGILGVFIAWLATFPINSILYSMTDLKNVAQLNPVHAIILVIVSTVLTMLGGHLPARMAAKKDAAIALRAE
;
A
#
# COMPACT_ATOMS: atom_id res chain seq x y z
N MET A 1 -43.80 -23.53 -41.28
CA MET A 1 -43.18 -23.08 -40.04
C MET A 1 -41.67 -23.35 -40.06
N LEU A 2 -41.20 -24.57 -40.21
CA LEU A 2 -39.78 -24.92 -40.29
C LEU A 2 -39.48 -25.68 -41.58
N GLN A 3 -38.46 -25.29 -42.32
CA GLN A 3 -38.05 -25.96 -43.58
C GLN A 3 -36.54 -26.10 -43.65
N LEU A 4 -36.07 -27.28 -43.94
CA LEU A 4 -34.66 -27.57 -44.25
C LEU A 4 -34.56 -27.72 -45.78
N LYS A 5 -33.54 -27.12 -46.41
CA LYS A 5 -33.28 -27.16 -47.86
C LYS A 5 -31.83 -27.57 -48.09
N ASP A 6 -31.59 -28.78 -48.58
CA ASP A 6 -30.28 -29.33 -48.91
C ASP A 6 -29.23 -29.16 -47.77
N ILE A 7 -29.64 -29.43 -46.53
CA ILE A 7 -28.78 -29.27 -45.36
C ILE A 7 -27.71 -30.35 -45.37
N LYS A 8 -26.41 -29.89 -45.24
CA LYS A 8 -25.27 -30.75 -45.12
C LYS A 8 -24.50 -30.40 -43.86
N LYS A 9 -24.03 -31.47 -43.17
CA LYS A 9 -23.14 -31.36 -41.98
C LYS A 9 -22.14 -32.45 -41.97
N TYR A 10 -20.84 -32.07 -41.97
CA TYR A 10 -19.71 -32.98 -42.03
C TYR A 10 -18.80 -32.77 -40.80
N TYR A 11 -18.40 -33.85 -40.16
CA TYR A 11 -17.44 -33.82 -39.06
C TYR A 11 -16.09 -34.36 -39.56
N LYS A 12 -15.01 -33.62 -39.35
CA LYS A 12 -13.66 -34.05 -39.64
C LYS A 12 -12.97 -34.50 -38.36
N VAL A 13 -12.50 -35.77 -38.36
CA VAL A 13 -11.71 -36.34 -37.25
C VAL A 13 -10.42 -36.86 -37.85
N GLY A 14 -9.33 -36.14 -37.73
CA GLY A 14 -8.08 -36.40 -38.42
C GLY A 14 -8.25 -36.32 -39.94
N GLU A 15 -7.94 -37.37 -40.69
CA GLU A 15 -8.11 -37.44 -42.13
C GLU A 15 -9.49 -37.96 -42.55
N THR A 16 -10.30 -38.49 -41.63
CA THR A 16 -11.60 -39.06 -41.93
C THR A 16 -12.70 -37.98 -41.86
N THR A 17 -13.56 -37.96 -42.90
CA THR A 17 -14.73 -37.08 -42.93
C THR A 17 -16.00 -37.88 -42.80
N THR A 18 -16.77 -37.70 -41.73
CA THR A 18 -18.07 -38.34 -41.51
C THR A 18 -19.16 -37.43 -42.00
N LYS A 19 -19.97 -37.85 -42.94
CA LYS A 19 -21.12 -37.10 -43.46
C LYS A 19 -22.33 -37.37 -42.57
N ALA A 20 -22.55 -36.54 -41.56
CA ALA A 20 -23.64 -36.73 -40.63
C ALA A 20 -24.99 -36.30 -41.21
N LEU A 21 -25.01 -35.29 -42.08
CA LEU A 21 -26.16 -34.91 -42.92
C LEU A 21 -25.66 -34.68 -44.35
N ASP A 22 -26.31 -35.29 -45.35
CA ASP A 22 -25.85 -35.23 -46.74
C ASP A 22 -27.03 -34.87 -47.68
N GLY A 23 -27.48 -33.60 -47.63
CA GLY A 23 -28.53 -33.08 -48.51
C GLY A 23 -29.95 -33.29 -47.99
N VAL A 24 -30.16 -33.06 -46.68
CA VAL A 24 -31.46 -33.24 -46.03
C VAL A 24 -32.43 -32.09 -46.41
N SER A 25 -33.57 -32.46 -46.96
CA SER A 25 -34.65 -31.52 -47.31
C SER A 25 -35.98 -31.99 -46.74
N VAL A 26 -36.60 -31.20 -45.86
CA VAL A 26 -37.89 -31.52 -45.23
C VAL A 26 -38.58 -30.25 -44.75
N ALA A 27 -39.93 -30.24 -44.83
CA ALA A 27 -40.73 -29.16 -44.24
C ALA A 27 -41.70 -29.74 -43.19
N PHE A 28 -41.90 -28.95 -42.10
CA PHE A 28 -42.70 -29.35 -40.96
C PHE A 28 -43.95 -28.42 -40.85
N ARG A 29 -45.08 -28.98 -40.41
CA ARG A 29 -46.32 -28.24 -40.08
C ARG A 29 -46.19 -27.52 -38.74
N GLN A 30 -47.12 -26.61 -38.46
CA GLN A 30 -47.11 -25.87 -37.17
C GLN A 30 -47.48 -26.78 -35.99
N LYS A 31 -48.30 -27.73 -36.18
CA LYS A 31 -48.78 -28.67 -35.15
C LYS A 31 -48.78 -30.06 -35.76
N GLU A 32 -47.85 -30.87 -35.37
CA GLU A 32 -47.77 -32.27 -35.73
C GLU A 32 -46.77 -32.98 -34.80
N PHE A 33 -46.93 -34.28 -34.60
CA PHE A 33 -45.95 -35.11 -33.96
C PHE A 33 -45.15 -35.89 -35.04
N VAL A 34 -43.89 -35.48 -35.23
CA VAL A 34 -43.00 -36.14 -36.21
C VAL A 34 -41.98 -37.01 -35.49
N ALA A 35 -41.92 -38.28 -35.83
CA ALA A 35 -40.86 -39.17 -35.38
C ALA A 35 -39.83 -39.36 -36.51
N ILE A 36 -38.55 -39.09 -36.19
CA ILE A 36 -37.39 -39.39 -37.02
C ILE A 36 -36.82 -40.72 -36.55
N LEU A 37 -37.06 -41.77 -37.37
CA LEU A 37 -36.69 -43.16 -37.04
C LEU A 37 -35.44 -43.57 -37.82
N GLY A 38 -34.57 -44.36 -37.23
CA GLY A 38 -33.38 -44.91 -37.91
C GLY A 38 -32.38 -45.53 -36.95
N PRO A 39 -31.36 -46.26 -37.47
CA PRO A 39 -30.37 -46.90 -36.65
C PRO A 39 -29.49 -45.91 -35.89
N SER A 40 -28.79 -46.36 -34.82
CA SER A 40 -27.83 -45.56 -34.11
C SER A 40 -26.69 -45.12 -35.04
N GLY A 41 -26.24 -43.86 -34.91
CA GLY A 41 -25.18 -43.30 -35.76
C GLY A 41 -25.63 -42.76 -37.12
N SER A 42 -26.89 -42.89 -37.51
CA SER A 42 -27.42 -42.43 -38.83
C SER A 42 -27.45 -40.90 -39.01
N GLY A 43 -27.20 -40.10 -37.98
CA GLY A 43 -27.19 -38.60 -38.04
C GLY A 43 -28.46 -37.94 -37.45
N LYS A 44 -29.41 -38.67 -36.84
CA LYS A 44 -30.65 -38.17 -36.28
C LYS A 44 -30.44 -37.07 -35.23
N THR A 45 -29.64 -37.32 -34.22
CA THR A 45 -29.30 -36.32 -33.17
C THR A 45 -28.61 -35.09 -33.77
N THR A 46 -27.76 -35.28 -34.81
CA THR A 46 -27.15 -34.16 -35.55
C THR A 46 -28.19 -33.32 -36.23
N MET A 47 -29.22 -33.94 -36.88
CA MET A 47 -30.34 -33.22 -37.49
C MET A 47 -31.11 -32.43 -36.43
N LEU A 48 -31.40 -33.04 -35.27
CA LEU A 48 -32.11 -32.37 -34.18
C LEU A 48 -31.30 -31.17 -33.64
N ASN A 49 -29.96 -31.34 -33.48
CA ASN A 49 -29.07 -30.25 -33.02
C ASN A 49 -28.99 -29.09 -34.03
N VAL A 50 -28.98 -29.40 -35.32
CA VAL A 50 -29.03 -28.36 -36.38
C VAL A 50 -30.37 -27.62 -36.36
N ILE A 51 -31.49 -28.34 -36.27
CA ILE A 51 -32.82 -27.75 -36.15
C ILE A 51 -32.91 -26.81 -34.92
N GLY A 52 -32.34 -27.28 -33.80
CA GLY A 52 -32.35 -26.52 -32.55
C GLY A 52 -31.30 -25.44 -32.48
N GLY A 53 -30.45 -25.25 -33.48
CA GLY A 53 -29.38 -24.28 -33.50
C GLY A 53 -28.27 -24.55 -32.45
N LEU A 54 -28.14 -25.80 -31.99
CA LEU A 54 -27.04 -26.25 -31.11
C LEU A 54 -25.77 -26.53 -31.89
N ASP A 55 -25.89 -26.88 -33.16
CA ASP A 55 -24.82 -27.07 -34.10
C ASP A 55 -25.12 -26.33 -35.41
N ASN A 56 -24.07 -25.87 -36.08
CA ASN A 56 -24.20 -25.17 -37.35
C ASN A 56 -24.14 -26.18 -38.51
N TYR A 57 -24.93 -25.96 -39.57
CA TYR A 57 -24.82 -26.68 -40.83
C TYR A 57 -23.69 -26.11 -41.71
N ASP A 58 -23.11 -26.92 -42.58
CA ASP A 58 -22.01 -26.49 -43.46
C ASP A 58 -22.53 -25.87 -44.78
N SER A 59 -23.60 -26.37 -45.29
CA SER A 59 -24.28 -25.84 -46.50
C SER A 59 -25.78 -26.17 -46.51
N GLY A 60 -26.49 -25.50 -47.38
CA GLY A 60 -27.95 -25.55 -47.43
C GLY A 60 -28.61 -24.32 -46.87
N ASP A 61 -29.88 -24.37 -46.55
CA ASP A 61 -30.64 -23.28 -45.90
C ASP A 61 -31.71 -23.81 -44.96
N MET A 62 -31.76 -23.29 -43.76
CA MET A 62 -32.85 -23.54 -42.83
C MET A 62 -33.73 -22.28 -42.77
N VAL A 63 -35.03 -22.45 -43.02
CA VAL A 63 -35.99 -21.38 -43.04
C VAL A 63 -36.98 -21.56 -41.89
N ILE A 64 -37.11 -20.53 -41.04
CA ILE A 64 -37.98 -20.52 -39.86
C ILE A 64 -39.01 -19.39 -40.03
N ASN A 65 -40.29 -19.74 -40.07
CA ASN A 65 -41.38 -18.79 -40.30
C ASN A 65 -41.11 -17.83 -41.48
N GLY A 66 -40.61 -18.38 -42.60
CA GLY A 66 -40.32 -17.62 -43.82
C GLY A 66 -38.93 -16.93 -43.84
N LYS A 67 -38.19 -16.85 -42.71
CA LYS A 67 -36.90 -16.19 -42.63
C LYS A 67 -35.76 -17.19 -42.74
N SER A 68 -34.81 -16.96 -43.64
CA SER A 68 -33.60 -17.76 -43.78
C SER A 68 -32.67 -17.53 -42.58
N THR A 69 -32.08 -18.63 -42.09
CA THR A 69 -31.09 -18.57 -40.99
C THR A 69 -29.66 -18.29 -41.45
N LYS A 70 -29.42 -18.13 -42.77
CA LYS A 70 -28.08 -17.75 -43.29
C LYS A 70 -27.57 -16.42 -42.75
N ASP A 71 -28.49 -15.50 -42.48
CA ASP A 71 -28.18 -14.16 -41.93
C ASP A 71 -28.20 -14.10 -40.41
N PHE A 72 -28.44 -15.24 -39.71
CA PHE A 72 -28.48 -15.28 -38.25
C PHE A 72 -27.09 -15.11 -37.69
N LYS A 73 -26.96 -14.16 -36.73
CA LYS A 73 -25.78 -13.99 -35.88
C LYS A 73 -25.93 -14.82 -34.62
N ASP A 74 -24.84 -15.00 -33.86
CA ASP A 74 -24.83 -15.72 -32.59
C ASP A 74 -26.01 -15.33 -31.66
N ASN A 75 -26.30 -14.03 -31.57
CA ASN A 75 -27.40 -13.53 -30.72
C ASN A 75 -28.81 -13.92 -31.25
N ASP A 76 -28.94 -14.13 -32.54
CA ASP A 76 -30.25 -14.54 -33.14
C ASP A 76 -30.46 -16.04 -32.88
N TRP A 77 -29.39 -16.85 -32.94
CA TRP A 77 -29.42 -18.23 -32.53
C TRP A 77 -29.70 -18.41 -31.04
N ASP A 78 -29.09 -17.58 -30.18
CA ASP A 78 -29.37 -17.58 -28.73
C ASP A 78 -30.85 -17.26 -28.46
N ALA A 79 -31.37 -16.25 -29.12
CA ALA A 79 -32.80 -15.86 -29.01
C ALA A 79 -33.74 -16.95 -29.54
N TYR A 80 -33.42 -17.58 -30.66
CA TYR A 80 -34.19 -18.70 -31.22
C TYR A 80 -34.25 -19.88 -30.25
N ARG A 81 -33.10 -20.32 -29.69
CA ARG A 81 -33.09 -21.38 -28.68
C ARG A 81 -33.88 -21.06 -27.44
N ASN A 82 -33.88 -19.80 -27.02
CA ASN A 82 -34.56 -19.41 -25.78
C ASN A 82 -36.08 -19.27 -25.98
N ASN A 83 -36.52 -18.70 -27.10
CA ASN A 83 -37.95 -18.32 -27.29
C ASN A 83 -38.74 -19.36 -28.11
N SER A 84 -38.12 -20.00 -29.10
CA SER A 84 -38.84 -20.83 -30.07
C SER A 84 -38.65 -22.32 -29.88
N ILE A 85 -37.58 -22.75 -29.15
CA ILE A 85 -37.22 -24.15 -28.98
C ILE A 85 -37.34 -24.61 -27.53
N GLY A 86 -38.00 -25.73 -27.33
CA GLY A 86 -37.93 -26.50 -26.08
C GLY A 86 -37.17 -27.81 -26.29
N PHE A 87 -36.02 -27.98 -25.65
CA PHE A 87 -35.22 -29.21 -25.72
C PHE A 87 -35.56 -30.18 -24.60
N ILE A 88 -35.83 -31.44 -24.98
CA ILE A 88 -36.02 -32.62 -24.11
C ILE A 88 -34.91 -33.58 -24.44
N PHE A 89 -33.90 -33.68 -23.57
CA PHE A 89 -32.69 -34.49 -23.77
C PHE A 89 -32.87 -35.93 -23.21
N GLN A 90 -32.14 -36.87 -23.76
CA GLN A 90 -32.11 -38.28 -23.31
C GLN A 90 -31.64 -38.37 -21.83
N SER A 91 -30.66 -37.59 -21.40
CA SER A 91 -30.04 -37.66 -20.07
C SER A 91 -30.63 -36.62 -19.11
N TYR A 92 -31.86 -36.14 -19.27
CA TYR A 92 -32.54 -35.12 -18.47
C TYR A 92 -31.83 -33.78 -18.41
N ASN A 93 -30.52 -33.75 -18.23
CA ASN A 93 -29.63 -32.57 -18.16
C ASN A 93 -30.16 -31.49 -17.16
N LEU A 94 -30.57 -31.93 -15.98
CA LEU A 94 -30.93 -31.07 -14.87
C LEU A 94 -29.68 -30.60 -14.11
N ILE A 95 -29.69 -29.36 -13.66
CA ILE A 95 -28.61 -28.82 -12.85
C ILE A 95 -28.81 -29.29 -11.40
N GLY A 96 -27.94 -30.20 -10.93
CA GLY A 96 -28.15 -30.94 -9.69
C GLY A 96 -28.13 -30.12 -8.40
N HIS A 97 -27.49 -28.94 -8.40
CA HIS A 97 -27.45 -28.06 -7.25
C HIS A 97 -28.65 -27.10 -7.16
N LEU A 98 -29.43 -26.94 -8.24
CA LEU A 98 -30.67 -26.19 -8.27
C LEU A 98 -31.86 -27.08 -7.86
N GLY A 99 -32.86 -26.49 -7.23
CA GLY A 99 -34.14 -27.13 -7.02
C GLY A 99 -34.89 -27.37 -8.34
N ILE A 100 -35.98 -28.15 -8.26
CA ILE A 100 -36.77 -28.50 -9.46
C ILE A 100 -37.36 -27.25 -10.10
N ILE A 101 -37.97 -26.41 -9.31
CA ILE A 101 -38.58 -25.17 -9.81
C ILE A 101 -37.56 -24.22 -10.39
N GLU A 102 -36.38 -24.11 -9.80
CA GLU A 102 -35.28 -23.29 -10.31
C GLU A 102 -34.71 -23.84 -11.62
N ASN A 103 -34.69 -25.18 -11.82
CA ASN A 103 -34.37 -25.79 -13.10
C ASN A 103 -35.36 -25.39 -14.19
N VAL A 104 -36.65 -25.34 -13.86
CA VAL A 104 -37.71 -24.93 -14.80
C VAL A 104 -37.66 -23.41 -15.08
N GLU A 105 -37.37 -22.58 -14.07
CA GLU A 105 -37.19 -21.14 -14.18
C GLU A 105 -36.01 -20.70 -15.04
N LEU A 106 -35.05 -21.60 -15.30
CA LEU A 106 -33.74 -21.27 -15.86
C LEU A 106 -33.80 -20.59 -17.23
N GLY A 107 -34.62 -21.13 -18.14
CA GLY A 107 -34.84 -20.52 -19.48
C GLY A 107 -35.42 -19.11 -19.41
N MET A 108 -36.44 -18.92 -18.53
CA MET A 108 -37.07 -17.62 -18.31
C MET A 108 -36.14 -16.61 -17.62
N THR A 109 -35.21 -17.09 -16.82
CA THR A 109 -34.17 -16.24 -16.20
C THR A 109 -33.27 -15.60 -17.25
N LEU A 110 -32.98 -16.31 -18.33
CA LEU A 110 -32.21 -15.80 -19.46
C LEU A 110 -33.00 -14.80 -20.32
N SER A 111 -34.35 -14.93 -20.38
CA SER A 111 -35.20 -14.01 -21.10
C SER A 111 -35.50 -12.71 -20.34
N GLY A 112 -35.08 -12.60 -19.06
CA GLY A 112 -35.32 -11.42 -18.23
C GLY A 112 -36.76 -11.30 -17.72
N VAL A 113 -37.50 -12.41 -17.65
CA VAL A 113 -38.86 -12.47 -17.07
C VAL A 113 -38.82 -12.10 -15.60
N SER A 114 -39.80 -11.37 -15.09
CA SER A 114 -39.86 -10.96 -13.68
C SER A 114 -39.91 -12.18 -12.73
N LYS A 115 -39.47 -11.97 -11.48
CA LYS A 115 -39.38 -13.07 -10.51
C LYS A 115 -40.73 -13.76 -10.28
N ASP A 116 -41.80 -12.99 -10.16
CA ASP A 116 -43.11 -13.53 -9.83
C ASP A 116 -43.74 -14.24 -11.03
N GLU A 117 -43.59 -13.66 -12.22
CA GLU A 117 -44.08 -14.24 -13.47
C GLU A 117 -43.39 -15.56 -13.81
N LYS A 118 -42.03 -15.63 -13.69
CA LYS A 118 -41.33 -16.87 -13.98
C LYS A 118 -41.65 -17.96 -12.96
N ARG A 119 -41.85 -17.59 -11.68
CA ARG A 119 -42.27 -18.51 -10.63
C ARG A 119 -43.62 -19.12 -10.96
N LYS A 120 -44.59 -18.28 -11.32
CA LYS A 120 -45.92 -18.72 -11.71
C LYS A 120 -45.89 -19.65 -12.91
N ARG A 121 -45.20 -19.27 -13.99
CA ARG A 121 -45.06 -20.13 -15.19
C ARG A 121 -44.35 -21.45 -14.91
N ALA A 122 -43.35 -21.46 -14.01
CA ALA A 122 -42.68 -22.68 -13.62
C ALA A 122 -43.60 -23.62 -12.83
N GLU A 123 -44.41 -23.10 -11.93
CA GLU A 123 -45.41 -23.82 -11.18
C GLU A 123 -46.51 -24.39 -12.14
N ASP A 124 -47.00 -23.57 -13.06
CA ASP A 124 -47.96 -24.00 -14.08
C ASP A 124 -47.38 -25.13 -14.97
N ALA A 125 -46.11 -25.01 -15.39
CA ALA A 125 -45.45 -26.03 -16.20
C ALA A 125 -45.26 -27.36 -15.42
N LEU A 126 -44.90 -27.29 -14.11
CA LEU A 126 -44.76 -28.44 -13.25
C LEU A 126 -46.13 -29.09 -12.97
N HIS A 127 -47.19 -28.32 -12.86
CA HIS A 127 -48.55 -28.81 -12.73
C HIS A 127 -48.99 -29.59 -13.99
N ARG A 128 -48.73 -29.06 -15.20
CA ARG A 128 -49.04 -29.73 -16.49
C ARG A 128 -48.36 -31.11 -16.63
N VAL A 129 -47.19 -31.30 -16.03
CA VAL A 129 -46.47 -32.58 -16.09
C VAL A 129 -46.75 -33.47 -14.87
N GLY A 130 -47.68 -33.10 -13.98
CA GLY A 130 -48.07 -33.87 -12.79
C GLY A 130 -47.01 -33.95 -11.67
N LEU A 131 -46.23 -32.86 -11.45
CA LEU A 131 -45.20 -32.77 -10.44
C LEU A 131 -45.47 -31.72 -9.38
N THR A 132 -46.70 -31.33 -9.11
CA THR A 132 -47.09 -30.30 -8.14
C THR A 132 -46.54 -30.59 -6.75
N ASP A 133 -46.65 -31.83 -6.28
CA ASP A 133 -46.20 -32.23 -4.92
C ASP A 133 -44.67 -32.34 -4.78
N HIS A 134 -43.92 -32.19 -5.88
CA HIS A 134 -42.49 -32.36 -5.93
C HIS A 134 -41.70 -31.07 -6.14
N MET A 135 -42.37 -29.91 -6.22
CA MET A 135 -41.79 -28.61 -6.58
C MET A 135 -40.62 -28.18 -5.71
N HIS A 136 -40.57 -28.60 -4.44
CA HIS A 136 -39.53 -28.21 -3.46
C HIS A 136 -38.33 -29.20 -3.40
N LYS A 137 -38.38 -30.29 -4.17
CA LYS A 137 -37.32 -31.29 -4.20
C LYS A 137 -36.13 -30.88 -5.08
N LYS A 138 -35.02 -31.59 -4.94
CA LYS A 138 -33.85 -31.51 -5.82
C LYS A 138 -33.84 -32.67 -6.81
N PRO A 139 -33.13 -32.58 -7.96
CA PRO A 139 -33.06 -33.66 -8.94
C PRO A 139 -32.66 -35.02 -8.38
N ASN A 140 -31.70 -35.06 -7.42
CA ASN A 140 -31.25 -36.30 -6.77
C ASN A 140 -32.28 -36.97 -5.84
N GLN A 141 -33.45 -36.37 -5.66
CA GLN A 141 -34.54 -36.88 -4.83
C GLN A 141 -35.70 -37.41 -5.71
N LEU A 142 -35.49 -37.47 -7.03
CA LEU A 142 -36.50 -37.87 -8.00
C LEU A 142 -36.16 -39.18 -8.68
N SER A 143 -37.19 -39.96 -9.14
CA SER A 143 -37.02 -41.05 -10.06
C SER A 143 -36.65 -40.59 -11.47
N GLY A 144 -36.15 -41.49 -12.35
CA GLY A 144 -35.83 -41.16 -13.74
C GLY A 144 -37.00 -40.55 -14.49
N GLY A 145 -38.20 -41.11 -14.39
CA GLY A 145 -39.39 -40.57 -15.01
C GLY A 145 -39.83 -39.23 -14.47
N GLN A 146 -39.68 -38.99 -13.17
CA GLN A 146 -39.93 -37.66 -12.58
C GLN A 146 -38.90 -36.63 -13.06
N MET A 147 -37.64 -36.98 -13.18
CA MET A 147 -36.60 -36.10 -13.75
C MET A 147 -36.89 -35.74 -15.21
N GLN A 148 -37.40 -36.73 -16.02
CA GLN A 148 -37.79 -36.47 -17.40
C GLN A 148 -38.99 -35.50 -17.47
N ARG A 149 -39.99 -35.68 -16.59
CA ARG A 149 -41.12 -34.73 -16.50
C ARG A 149 -40.64 -33.31 -16.09
N VAL A 150 -39.64 -33.17 -15.23
CA VAL A 150 -39.01 -31.85 -14.95
C VAL A 150 -38.34 -31.27 -16.20
N ALA A 151 -37.65 -32.09 -17.01
CA ALA A 151 -37.04 -31.66 -18.25
C ALA A 151 -38.05 -31.20 -19.27
N ILE A 152 -39.22 -31.89 -19.34
CA ILE A 152 -40.38 -31.48 -20.18
C ILE A 152 -40.95 -30.16 -19.65
N ALA A 153 -41.20 -30.01 -18.35
CA ALA A 153 -41.66 -28.76 -17.75
C ALA A 153 -40.71 -27.59 -18.04
N ARG A 154 -39.38 -27.80 -17.95
CA ARG A 154 -38.38 -26.81 -18.33
C ARG A 154 -38.46 -26.40 -19.80
N ALA A 155 -38.68 -27.37 -20.71
CA ALA A 155 -38.85 -27.10 -22.12
C ALA A 155 -40.09 -26.27 -22.41
N LEU A 156 -41.18 -26.47 -21.65
CA LEU A 156 -42.48 -25.78 -21.80
C LEU A 156 -42.49 -24.37 -21.19
N ALA A 157 -41.65 -24.08 -20.22
CA ALA A 157 -41.71 -22.88 -19.38
C ALA A 157 -41.65 -21.54 -20.16
N ASN A 158 -40.95 -21.51 -21.27
CA ASN A 158 -40.85 -20.36 -22.18
C ASN A 158 -41.94 -20.35 -23.26
N ASP A 159 -42.88 -21.31 -23.25
CA ASP A 159 -43.92 -21.49 -24.25
C ASP A 159 -43.38 -21.54 -25.70
N PRO A 160 -42.49 -22.50 -26.02
CA PRO A 160 -41.84 -22.60 -27.33
C PRO A 160 -42.86 -23.07 -28.40
N ASP A 161 -42.56 -22.73 -29.66
CA ASP A 161 -43.34 -23.21 -30.81
C ASP A 161 -42.98 -24.64 -31.21
N ILE A 162 -41.73 -25.06 -30.96
CA ILE A 162 -41.14 -26.33 -31.37
C ILE A 162 -40.56 -27.06 -30.16
N LEU A 163 -40.94 -28.31 -29.99
CA LEU A 163 -40.35 -29.22 -29.01
C LEU A 163 -39.47 -30.23 -29.74
N LEU A 164 -38.20 -30.31 -29.35
CA LEU A 164 -37.21 -31.23 -29.86
C LEU A 164 -36.91 -32.29 -28.81
N CYS A 165 -37.21 -33.54 -29.10
CA CYS A 165 -37.09 -34.69 -28.20
C CYS A 165 -36.01 -35.64 -28.70
N ASP A 166 -34.90 -35.75 -27.98
CA ASP A 166 -33.82 -36.68 -28.31
C ASP A 166 -33.95 -37.93 -27.42
N GLU A 167 -34.51 -39.00 -27.95
CA GLU A 167 -34.79 -40.27 -27.26
C GLU A 167 -35.40 -40.14 -25.87
N PRO A 168 -36.57 -39.47 -25.73
CA PRO A 168 -37.12 -39.01 -24.43
C PRO A 168 -37.48 -40.17 -23.49
N THR A 169 -37.49 -41.40 -23.93
CA THR A 169 -37.81 -42.63 -23.19
C THR A 169 -36.62 -43.57 -23.02
N GLY A 170 -35.47 -43.26 -23.59
CA GLY A 170 -34.29 -44.18 -23.67
C GLY A 170 -33.70 -44.65 -22.33
N ALA A 171 -33.96 -43.92 -21.24
CA ALA A 171 -33.48 -44.22 -19.89
C ALA A 171 -34.61 -44.58 -18.89
N LEU A 172 -35.83 -44.96 -19.41
CA LEU A 172 -37.02 -45.19 -18.59
C LEU A 172 -37.51 -46.63 -18.76
N ASP A 173 -38.23 -47.09 -17.73
CA ASP A 173 -39.02 -48.30 -17.79
C ASP A 173 -40.19 -48.18 -18.75
N THR A 174 -40.78 -49.31 -19.13
CA THR A 174 -41.88 -49.35 -20.15
C THR A 174 -43.11 -48.55 -19.74
N GLU A 175 -43.55 -48.65 -18.48
CA GLU A 175 -44.74 -47.95 -17.98
C GLU A 175 -44.55 -46.44 -17.96
N THR A 176 -43.41 -46.01 -17.44
CA THR A 176 -43.03 -44.58 -17.42
C THR A 176 -42.84 -44.03 -18.85
N SER A 177 -42.30 -44.86 -19.77
CA SER A 177 -42.13 -44.50 -21.19
C SER A 177 -43.49 -44.21 -21.85
N ILE A 178 -44.51 -45.04 -21.61
CA ILE A 178 -45.89 -44.82 -22.11
C ILE A 178 -46.44 -43.49 -21.61
N GLN A 179 -46.33 -43.22 -20.29
CA GLN A 179 -46.82 -41.99 -19.71
C GLN A 179 -46.11 -40.75 -20.27
N ILE A 180 -44.83 -40.81 -20.57
CA ILE A 180 -44.08 -39.74 -21.21
C ILE A 180 -44.51 -39.54 -22.65
N MET A 181 -44.75 -40.63 -23.41
CA MET A 181 -45.21 -40.55 -24.78
C MET A 181 -46.64 -39.98 -24.91
N GLU A 182 -47.56 -40.33 -24.01
CA GLU A 182 -48.89 -39.76 -23.92
C GLU A 182 -48.84 -38.24 -23.68
N LEU A 183 -47.98 -37.82 -22.74
CA LEU A 183 -47.78 -36.38 -22.46
C LEU A 183 -47.24 -35.64 -23.69
N ILE A 184 -46.24 -36.20 -24.39
CA ILE A 184 -45.66 -35.62 -25.61
C ILE A 184 -46.72 -35.53 -26.73
N GLN A 185 -47.56 -36.57 -26.87
CA GLN A 185 -48.66 -36.60 -27.85
C GLN A 185 -49.72 -35.56 -27.53
N GLU A 186 -50.01 -35.31 -26.25
CA GLU A 186 -50.94 -34.25 -25.85
C GLU A 186 -50.39 -32.89 -26.28
N LEU A 187 -49.07 -32.64 -26.04
CA LEU A 187 -48.39 -31.39 -26.38
C LEU A 187 -48.33 -31.14 -27.91
N SER A 188 -48.32 -32.22 -28.75
CA SER A 188 -48.27 -32.08 -30.20
C SER A 188 -49.54 -31.51 -30.82
N LYS A 189 -50.67 -31.54 -30.08
CA LYS A 189 -51.94 -30.90 -30.51
C LYS A 189 -51.83 -29.40 -30.56
N GLU A 190 -50.90 -28.81 -29.77
CA GLU A 190 -50.67 -27.37 -29.65
C GLU A 190 -49.40 -26.91 -30.37
N LYS A 191 -48.38 -27.76 -30.47
CA LYS A 191 -47.02 -27.42 -30.89
C LYS A 191 -46.44 -28.40 -31.93
N LEU A 192 -45.42 -27.99 -32.67
CA LEU A 192 -44.63 -28.92 -33.47
C LEU A 192 -43.72 -29.73 -32.55
N VAL A 193 -43.86 -31.05 -32.54
CA VAL A 193 -42.99 -32.00 -31.83
C VAL A 193 -42.16 -32.78 -32.84
N ILE A 194 -40.85 -32.70 -32.73
CA ILE A 194 -39.92 -33.52 -33.53
C ILE A 194 -39.14 -34.42 -32.55
N MET A 195 -39.41 -35.72 -32.64
CA MET A 195 -38.79 -36.73 -31.81
C MET A 195 -37.84 -37.57 -32.63
N VAL A 196 -36.66 -37.78 -32.10
CA VAL A 196 -35.69 -38.78 -32.59
C VAL A 196 -35.81 -40.02 -31.72
N THR A 197 -35.94 -41.19 -32.36
CA THR A 197 -35.99 -42.48 -31.66
C THR A 197 -35.41 -43.58 -32.51
N HIS A 198 -34.98 -44.65 -31.88
CA HIS A 198 -34.60 -45.91 -32.52
C HIS A 198 -35.70 -46.99 -32.29
N ASN A 199 -36.79 -46.67 -31.56
CA ASN A 199 -37.87 -47.58 -31.24
C ASN A 199 -39.04 -47.39 -32.25
N PRO A 200 -39.23 -48.34 -33.20
CA PRO A 200 -40.29 -48.25 -34.20
C PRO A 200 -41.69 -48.42 -33.63
N GLU A 201 -41.86 -49.14 -32.51
CA GLU A 201 -43.19 -49.38 -31.91
C GLU A 201 -43.73 -48.07 -31.36
N LEU A 202 -42.92 -47.31 -30.58
CA LEU A 202 -43.32 -46.01 -30.05
C LEU A 202 -43.56 -44.98 -31.16
N ALA A 203 -42.75 -44.98 -32.21
CA ALA A 203 -42.93 -44.10 -33.35
C ALA A 203 -44.26 -44.36 -34.04
N ASN A 204 -44.61 -45.63 -34.35
CA ASN A 204 -45.83 -46.02 -35.03
C ASN A 204 -47.11 -45.79 -34.18
N GLN A 205 -46.99 -45.92 -32.86
CA GLN A 205 -48.13 -45.79 -31.96
C GLN A 205 -48.55 -44.34 -31.71
N TYR A 206 -47.52 -43.41 -31.61
CA TYR A 206 -47.79 -42.06 -31.12
C TYR A 206 -47.58 -40.95 -32.14
N ALA A 207 -46.77 -41.14 -33.18
CA ALA A 207 -46.44 -40.08 -34.14
C ALA A 207 -47.46 -39.99 -35.28
N ASP A 208 -47.81 -38.75 -35.67
CA ASP A 208 -48.65 -38.42 -36.81
C ASP A 208 -47.90 -38.66 -38.16
N ARG A 209 -46.55 -38.52 -38.10
CA ARG A 209 -45.66 -38.63 -39.28
C ARG A 209 -44.36 -39.28 -38.90
N ILE A 210 -43.92 -40.21 -39.72
CA ILE A 210 -42.67 -40.94 -39.54
C ILE A 210 -41.72 -40.60 -40.70
N ILE A 211 -40.50 -40.18 -40.38
CA ILE A 211 -39.43 -39.93 -41.32
C ILE A 211 -38.33 -40.94 -41.05
N GLU A 212 -38.12 -41.88 -41.98
CA GLU A 212 -37.00 -42.83 -41.87
C GLU A 212 -35.70 -42.18 -42.31
N PHE A 213 -34.66 -42.35 -41.49
CA PHE A 213 -33.37 -41.68 -41.65
C PHE A 213 -32.22 -42.65 -41.56
N SER A 214 -31.38 -42.70 -42.60
CA SER A 214 -30.13 -43.47 -42.60
C SER A 214 -29.01 -42.76 -43.34
N ASP A 215 -27.78 -42.94 -42.85
CA ASP A 215 -26.55 -42.43 -43.45
C ASP A 215 -26.62 -40.93 -43.85
N GLY A 216 -27.22 -40.14 -43.02
CA GLY A 216 -27.35 -38.68 -43.22
C GLY A 216 -28.42 -38.27 -44.24
N LYS A 217 -29.30 -39.18 -44.67
CA LYS A 217 -30.37 -38.92 -45.67
C LYS A 217 -31.73 -39.37 -45.20
N ILE A 218 -32.80 -38.73 -45.71
CA ILE A 218 -34.15 -39.17 -45.55
C ILE A 218 -34.40 -40.29 -46.58
N LEU A 219 -34.85 -41.43 -46.10
CA LEU A 219 -35.20 -42.59 -46.93
C LEU A 219 -36.68 -42.56 -47.33
N THR A 220 -37.55 -42.39 -46.32
CA THR A 220 -39.01 -42.35 -46.54
C THR A 220 -39.60 -41.26 -45.65
N ASP A 221 -40.76 -40.75 -46.07
CA ASP A 221 -41.58 -39.79 -45.33
C ASP A 221 -43.05 -40.16 -45.50
N SER A 222 -43.72 -40.55 -44.41
CA SER A 222 -45.07 -41.09 -44.45
C SER A 222 -46.14 -40.08 -44.91
N HIS A 223 -45.95 -38.80 -44.59
CA HIS A 223 -46.89 -37.72 -44.89
C HIS A 223 -46.16 -36.44 -45.32
N PRO A 224 -45.50 -36.39 -46.49
CA PRO A 224 -44.72 -35.25 -46.91
C PRO A 224 -45.50 -33.95 -46.91
N HIS A 225 -44.84 -32.87 -46.52
CA HIS A 225 -45.44 -31.52 -46.51
C HIS A 225 -44.65 -30.58 -47.40
N ILE A 226 -45.39 -29.87 -48.30
CA ILE A 226 -44.78 -28.82 -49.11
C ILE A 226 -45.31 -27.48 -48.60
N GLU A 227 -44.42 -26.71 -47.98
CA GLU A 227 -44.76 -25.41 -47.42
C GLU A 227 -44.90 -24.36 -48.53
N ARG A 228 -45.98 -23.57 -48.51
CA ARG A 228 -46.11 -22.33 -49.31
C ARG A 228 -45.56 -21.19 -48.46
N PRO A 229 -44.67 -20.32 -49.00
CA PRO A 229 -44.12 -19.21 -48.22
C PRO A 229 -45.25 -18.29 -47.72
N LYS A 230 -45.40 -18.19 -46.42
CA LYS A 230 -46.14 -17.14 -45.75
C LYS A 230 -45.13 -16.15 -45.18
N ASP A 231 -45.33 -14.87 -45.49
CA ASP A 231 -44.56 -13.75 -44.97
C ASP A 231 -45.08 -13.40 -43.55
N ASP A 232 -44.76 -14.24 -42.56
CA ASP A 232 -45.00 -13.92 -41.16
C ASP A 232 -43.79 -13.22 -40.58
N GLN A 233 -43.98 -12.06 -39.92
CA GLN A 233 -42.90 -11.31 -39.28
C GLN A 233 -42.36 -12.09 -38.08
N PHE A 234 -41.31 -12.85 -38.29
CA PHE A 234 -40.58 -13.54 -37.22
C PHE A 234 -39.77 -12.55 -36.38
N ASN A 235 -40.24 -12.25 -35.16
CA ASN A 235 -39.60 -11.29 -34.26
C ASN A 235 -39.02 -12.00 -33.05
N LEU A 236 -37.69 -12.06 -33.00
CA LEU A 236 -36.94 -12.71 -31.91
C LEU A 236 -36.74 -11.74 -30.73
N ARG A 237 -37.29 -12.04 -29.58
CA ARG A 237 -37.01 -11.30 -28.35
C ARG A 237 -35.56 -11.60 -27.88
N ARG A 238 -34.76 -10.53 -27.75
CA ARG A 238 -33.34 -10.67 -27.33
C ARG A 238 -33.25 -11.07 -25.86
N THR A 239 -32.44 -12.07 -25.58
CA THR A 239 -32.09 -12.49 -24.21
C THR A 239 -31.13 -11.49 -23.55
N LYS A 240 -31.27 -11.24 -22.23
CA LYS A 240 -30.34 -10.38 -21.45
C LYS A 240 -30.36 -10.78 -19.97
N MET A 241 -29.31 -11.36 -19.47
CA MET A 241 -29.12 -11.61 -18.04
C MET A 241 -28.45 -10.43 -17.34
N SER A 242 -29.00 -9.98 -16.18
CA SER A 242 -28.37 -8.95 -15.36
C SER A 242 -27.19 -9.50 -14.55
N PHE A 243 -26.24 -8.63 -14.19
CA PHE A 243 -25.10 -9.02 -13.32
C PHE A 243 -25.58 -9.51 -11.94
N TRP A 244 -26.62 -8.87 -11.37
CA TRP A 244 -27.22 -9.28 -10.09
C TRP A 244 -27.82 -10.68 -10.14
N THR A 245 -28.42 -11.06 -11.26
CA THR A 245 -28.93 -12.42 -11.47
C THR A 245 -27.79 -13.43 -11.55
N ALA A 246 -26.69 -13.08 -12.25
CA ALA A 246 -25.47 -13.90 -12.28
C ALA A 246 -24.85 -14.05 -10.89
N LEU A 247 -24.78 -12.97 -10.12
CA LEU A 247 -24.26 -12.98 -8.75
C LEU A 247 -25.07 -13.92 -7.83
N LYS A 248 -26.41 -13.87 -7.93
CA LYS A 248 -27.29 -14.76 -7.16
C LYS A 248 -27.11 -16.24 -7.51
N LEU A 249 -27.00 -16.55 -8.81
CA LEU A 249 -26.73 -17.92 -9.28
C LEU A 249 -25.37 -18.43 -8.78
N SER A 250 -24.34 -17.59 -8.88
CA SER A 250 -22.98 -17.91 -8.41
C SER A 250 -22.94 -18.08 -6.90
N PHE A 251 -23.64 -17.23 -6.13
CA PHE A 251 -23.71 -17.34 -4.67
C PHE A 251 -24.35 -18.67 -4.23
N ASN A 252 -25.44 -19.07 -4.87
CA ASN A 252 -26.08 -20.35 -4.58
C ASN A 252 -25.14 -21.53 -4.87
N ASN A 253 -24.38 -21.48 -5.95
CA ASN A 253 -23.38 -22.52 -6.28
C ASN A 253 -22.27 -22.59 -5.22
N ILE A 254 -21.71 -21.44 -4.85
CA ILE A 254 -20.66 -21.32 -3.81
C ILE A 254 -21.14 -21.93 -2.48
N ARG A 255 -22.39 -21.66 -2.10
CA ARG A 255 -22.99 -22.17 -0.86
C ARG A 255 -23.10 -23.70 -0.82
N THR A 256 -23.22 -24.36 -1.98
CA THR A 256 -23.28 -25.82 -2.06
C THR A 256 -21.91 -26.49 -1.94
N LYS A 257 -20.83 -25.78 -2.29
CA LYS A 257 -19.43 -26.29 -2.30
C LYS A 257 -18.54 -25.57 -1.27
N LYS A 258 -19.03 -25.39 -0.02
CA LYS A 258 -18.39 -24.58 1.04
C LYS A 258 -16.91 -24.92 1.27
N GLY A 259 -16.54 -26.18 1.32
CA GLY A 259 -15.16 -26.62 1.59
C GLY A 259 -14.18 -26.16 0.50
N ARG A 260 -14.55 -26.37 -0.79
CA ARG A 260 -13.74 -25.89 -1.91
C ARG A 260 -13.61 -24.36 -1.89
N THR A 261 -14.72 -23.66 -1.70
CA THR A 261 -14.75 -22.20 -1.67
C THR A 261 -13.84 -21.65 -0.58
N PHE A 262 -13.89 -22.24 0.62
CA PHE A 262 -13.02 -21.82 1.73
C PHE A 262 -11.54 -22.04 1.40
N LEU A 263 -11.17 -23.24 0.89
CA LEU A 263 -9.79 -23.53 0.50
C LEU A 263 -9.29 -22.59 -0.60
N THR A 264 -10.13 -22.32 -1.61
CA THR A 264 -9.79 -21.37 -2.67
C THR A 264 -9.60 -19.96 -2.14
N SER A 265 -10.52 -19.48 -1.29
CA SER A 265 -10.42 -18.14 -0.69
C SER A 265 -9.20 -18.05 0.22
N PHE A 266 -8.88 -19.10 0.97
CA PHE A 266 -7.69 -19.14 1.84
C PHE A 266 -6.40 -19.10 1.01
N ALA A 267 -6.29 -19.96 -0.01
CA ALA A 267 -5.12 -19.95 -0.90
C ALA A 267 -4.92 -18.59 -1.60
N SER A 268 -6.03 -17.96 -2.02
CA SER A 268 -6.01 -16.64 -2.65
C SER A 268 -5.69 -15.51 -1.65
N SER A 269 -5.96 -15.70 -0.36
CA SER A 269 -5.72 -14.70 0.67
C SER A 269 -4.24 -14.57 1.07
N ILE A 270 -3.40 -15.57 0.78
CA ILE A 270 -1.99 -15.59 1.21
C ILE A 270 -1.23 -14.35 0.75
N GLY A 271 -1.41 -13.94 -0.52
CA GLY A 271 -0.79 -12.73 -1.06
C GLY A 271 -1.27 -11.45 -0.35
N ILE A 272 -2.56 -11.41 -0.02
CA ILE A 272 -3.15 -10.28 0.72
C ILE A 272 -2.66 -10.23 2.16
N ILE A 273 -2.52 -11.38 2.82
CA ILE A 273 -1.95 -11.49 4.17
C ILE A 273 -0.55 -10.89 4.20
N GLY A 274 0.31 -11.29 3.26
CA GLY A 274 1.69 -10.79 3.19
C GLY A 274 1.75 -9.27 3.04
N ILE A 275 0.98 -8.70 2.10
CA ILE A 275 0.94 -7.24 1.91
C ILE A 275 0.36 -6.52 3.13
N ALA A 276 -0.72 -7.05 3.70
CA ALA A 276 -1.37 -6.43 4.86
C ALA A 276 -0.42 -6.38 6.07
N ILE A 277 0.38 -7.42 6.30
CA ILE A 277 1.41 -7.43 7.36
C ILE A 277 2.51 -6.41 7.06
N VAL A 278 3.02 -6.37 5.82
CA VAL A 278 4.04 -5.41 5.40
C VAL A 278 3.57 -3.98 5.60
N LEU A 279 2.35 -3.65 5.12
CA LEU A 279 1.77 -2.31 5.28
C LEU A 279 1.48 -1.98 6.76
N SER A 280 1.11 -2.97 7.57
CA SER A 280 0.90 -2.78 9.01
C SER A 280 2.18 -2.42 9.74
N LEU A 281 3.29 -3.09 9.40
CA LEU A 281 4.60 -2.81 9.96
C LEU A 281 5.13 -1.45 9.48
N SER A 282 5.06 -1.19 8.17
CA SER A 282 5.52 0.08 7.58
C SER A 282 4.76 1.28 8.17
N SER A 283 3.43 1.24 8.21
CA SER A 283 2.65 2.34 8.81
C SER A 283 2.91 2.51 10.30
N GLY A 284 3.14 1.42 11.01
CA GLY A 284 3.44 1.48 12.43
C GLY A 284 4.84 1.99 12.74
N PHE A 285 5.84 1.57 11.98
CA PHE A 285 7.19 2.14 12.09
C PHE A 285 7.20 3.63 11.74
N GLN A 286 6.51 4.03 10.66
CA GLN A 286 6.39 5.45 10.31
C GLN A 286 5.79 6.24 11.47
N LYS A 287 4.69 5.77 12.04
CA LYS A 287 4.06 6.44 13.19
C LYS A 287 4.98 6.48 14.42
N GLN A 288 5.79 5.44 14.65
CA GLN A 288 6.75 5.43 15.74
C GLN A 288 7.88 6.42 15.51
N ILE A 289 8.36 6.54 14.27
CA ILE A 289 9.33 7.55 13.85
C ILE A 289 8.74 8.94 14.06
N ASP A 290 7.54 9.21 13.57
CA ASP A 290 6.85 10.49 13.71
C ASP A 290 6.67 10.87 15.19
N ASN A 291 6.29 9.93 16.06
CA ASN A 291 6.18 10.16 17.49
C ASN A 291 7.54 10.44 18.15
N THR A 292 8.56 9.64 17.80
CA THR A 292 9.92 9.85 18.33
C THR A 292 10.47 11.20 17.87
N GLN A 293 10.21 11.59 16.63
CA GLN A 293 10.57 12.89 16.10
C GLN A 293 9.84 14.03 16.83
N ALA A 294 8.53 13.91 17.04
CA ALA A 294 7.75 14.92 17.74
C ALA A 294 8.19 15.11 19.21
N GLU A 295 8.56 14.06 19.89
CA GLU A 295 8.91 14.13 21.32
C GLU A 295 10.40 14.40 21.58
N THR A 296 11.29 13.86 20.74
CA THR A 296 12.74 13.89 21.00
C THR A 296 13.45 14.91 20.11
N MET A 297 13.16 14.90 18.81
CA MET A 297 13.89 15.72 17.84
C MET A 297 13.36 17.16 17.74
N ALA A 298 12.12 17.40 18.18
CA ALA A 298 11.59 18.77 18.28
C ALA A 298 12.42 19.65 19.22
N LYS A 299 13.09 19.04 20.20
CA LYS A 299 13.93 19.77 21.17
C LYS A 299 15.33 20.08 20.66
N PHE A 300 15.74 19.54 19.51
CA PHE A 300 17.01 19.90 18.91
C PHE A 300 17.00 21.32 18.41
N PRO A 301 18.07 22.10 18.70
CA PRO A 301 18.14 23.47 18.23
C PRO A 301 18.33 23.50 16.69
N ILE A 302 17.69 24.51 16.08
CA ILE A 302 18.09 24.98 14.76
C ILE A 302 19.36 25.79 14.98
N THR A 303 20.44 25.43 14.31
CA THR A 303 21.76 26.03 14.50
C THR A 303 22.14 26.92 13.31
N ILE A 304 22.48 28.17 13.57
CA ILE A 304 23.00 29.11 12.60
C ILE A 304 24.45 29.40 12.99
N SER A 305 25.40 28.88 12.25
CA SER A 305 26.83 29.06 12.51
C SER A 305 27.46 30.02 11.50
N LYS A 306 28.48 30.80 11.93
CA LYS A 306 29.22 31.72 11.04
C LYS A 306 29.80 31.01 9.84
N VAL A 307 30.33 29.80 10.02
CA VAL A 307 30.74 28.91 8.94
C VAL A 307 29.85 27.67 8.94
N THR A 308 29.24 27.37 7.82
CA THR A 308 28.36 26.22 7.63
C THR A 308 28.64 25.55 6.29
N THR A 309 28.17 24.36 6.11
CA THR A 309 28.27 23.63 4.85
C THR A 309 26.94 23.67 4.14
N ASN A 310 26.91 24.24 2.96
CA ASN A 310 25.72 24.23 2.10
C ASN A 310 25.66 22.85 1.41
N GLN A 311 25.20 21.82 2.12
CA GLN A 311 24.93 20.51 1.52
C GLN A 311 23.53 20.52 0.97
N THR A 312 23.41 20.58 -0.35
CA THR A 312 22.15 20.26 -1.02
C THR A 312 21.85 18.78 -0.91
N ARG A 313 20.56 18.43 -0.98
CA ARG A 313 20.02 17.08 -0.81
C ARG A 313 20.71 15.99 -1.66
N ASP A 314 21.31 16.39 -2.81
CA ASP A 314 22.03 15.49 -3.72
C ASP A 314 23.44 15.14 -3.25
N ASP A 315 24.03 15.93 -2.34
CA ASP A 315 25.42 15.77 -1.88
C ASP A 315 25.53 14.95 -0.59
N ALA A 316 24.42 14.66 0.08
CA ALA A 316 24.40 13.86 1.32
C ALA A 316 24.63 12.34 1.10
N GLY A 317 25.31 11.97 0.00
CA GLY A 317 26.11 10.74 -0.11
C GLY A 317 25.41 9.39 -0.08
N LEU A 318 24.07 9.30 -0.17
CA LEU A 318 23.37 8.02 -0.34
C LEU A 318 23.15 7.62 -1.81
N GLY A 319 23.40 8.52 -2.75
CA GLY A 319 23.60 8.23 -4.15
C GLY A 319 25.10 8.14 -4.39
N ALA A 320 25.68 6.94 -4.33
CA ALA A 320 27.03 6.73 -4.84
C ALA A 320 27.05 7.27 -6.27
N SER A 321 27.60 8.48 -6.48
CA SER A 321 27.96 8.92 -7.81
C SER A 321 28.87 7.82 -8.34
N LYS A 322 28.44 7.16 -9.42
CA LYS A 322 29.28 6.16 -10.09
C LYS A 322 30.58 6.86 -10.43
N ALA A 323 31.63 6.59 -9.63
CA ALA A 323 32.96 7.07 -9.94
C ALA A 323 33.30 6.54 -11.33
N ASP A 324 33.57 7.45 -12.21
CA ASP A 324 33.97 7.14 -13.58
C ASP A 324 35.47 6.82 -13.53
N TYR A 325 35.84 5.58 -13.29
CA TYR A 325 37.24 5.14 -13.18
C TYR A 325 37.96 5.30 -14.54
N PRO A 326 38.46 6.54 -14.89
CA PRO A 326 39.05 6.78 -16.21
C PRO A 326 40.42 6.12 -16.29
N ASP A 327 40.70 5.45 -17.40
CA ASP A 327 42.02 4.88 -17.74
C ASP A 327 43.03 5.97 -18.17
N SER A 328 42.83 7.22 -17.77
CA SER A 328 43.71 8.32 -18.15
C SER A 328 44.96 8.29 -17.27
N LYS A 329 46.12 8.69 -17.84
CA LYS A 329 47.37 8.85 -17.13
C LYS A 329 47.57 10.27 -16.56
N THR A 330 46.50 11.05 -16.52
CA THR A 330 46.51 12.45 -16.06
C THR A 330 45.71 12.60 -14.80
N ILE A 331 46.15 13.43 -13.87
CA ILE A 331 45.47 13.82 -12.64
C ILE A 331 44.87 15.22 -12.88
N THR A 332 43.61 15.39 -12.52
CA THR A 332 42.99 16.73 -12.53
C THR A 332 42.94 17.26 -11.11
N ALA A 333 43.55 18.36 -10.86
CA ALA A 333 43.46 19.07 -9.58
C ALA A 333 42.08 19.75 -9.49
N LYS A 334 41.28 19.39 -8.50
CA LYS A 334 40.02 20.02 -8.21
C LYS A 334 39.97 20.48 -6.74
N VAL A 335 39.29 21.57 -6.48
CA VAL A 335 38.92 21.94 -5.09
C VAL A 335 37.98 20.88 -4.58
N SER A 336 38.15 20.46 -3.30
CA SER A 336 37.28 19.47 -2.69
C SER A 336 35.81 19.93 -2.73
N GLU A 337 34.88 19.01 -2.82
CA GLU A 337 33.45 19.36 -2.79
C GLU A 337 33.06 19.92 -1.41
N GLU A 338 33.75 19.49 -0.35
CA GLU A 338 33.58 20.04 1.01
C GLU A 338 33.98 21.52 1.09
N ASP A 339 35.12 21.91 0.45
CA ASP A 339 35.58 23.32 0.44
C ASP A 339 34.64 24.18 -0.43
N LYS A 340 34.06 23.64 -1.50
CA LYS A 340 33.07 24.34 -2.34
C LYS A 340 31.71 24.50 -1.64
N ALA A 341 31.36 23.54 -0.79
CA ALA A 341 30.11 23.56 -0.06
C ALA A 341 30.18 24.49 1.18
N GLN A 342 31.38 24.97 1.53
CA GLN A 342 31.55 25.86 2.68
C GLN A 342 30.92 27.21 2.39
N HIS A 343 30.02 27.63 3.29
CA HIS A 343 29.33 28.94 3.23
C HIS A 343 29.63 29.75 4.49
N THR A 344 29.91 31.02 4.33
CA THR A 344 30.13 31.94 5.48
C THR A 344 28.93 32.84 5.65
N ASN A 345 28.14 32.59 6.69
CA ASN A 345 26.98 33.42 7.07
C ASN A 345 27.45 34.82 7.55
N LYS A 346 26.84 35.84 7.04
CA LYS A 346 27.04 37.24 7.49
C LYS A 346 26.13 37.51 8.67
N ILE A 347 26.50 37.00 9.86
CA ILE A 347 25.78 37.26 11.11
C ILE A 347 26.16 38.67 11.57
N ASP A 348 25.27 39.61 11.35
CA ASP A 348 25.38 41.01 11.83
C ASP A 348 24.36 41.32 12.94
N GLN A 349 24.41 42.52 13.50
CA GLN A 349 23.48 42.89 14.56
C GLN A 349 22.04 42.90 14.09
N ILE A 350 21.77 43.24 12.81
CA ILE A 350 20.41 43.27 12.26
C ILE A 350 19.83 41.84 12.24
N TYR A 351 20.65 40.86 11.88
CA TYR A 351 20.22 39.44 11.89
C TYR A 351 20.03 38.93 13.32
N VAL A 352 20.93 39.28 14.25
CA VAL A 352 20.77 38.93 15.67
C VAL A 352 19.48 39.50 16.25
N ASP A 353 19.17 40.76 15.95
CA ASP A 353 17.89 41.40 16.38
C ASP A 353 16.70 40.67 15.73
N TYR A 354 16.77 40.38 14.43
CA TYR A 354 15.71 39.63 13.73
C TYR A 354 15.43 38.27 14.40
N VAL A 355 16.47 37.50 14.74
CA VAL A 355 16.27 36.22 15.41
C VAL A 355 15.74 36.38 16.82
N THR A 356 16.15 37.45 17.53
CA THR A 356 15.67 37.73 18.90
C THR A 356 14.18 38.11 18.90
N ASP A 357 13.66 38.64 17.80
CA ASP A 357 12.23 39.04 17.65
C ASP A 357 11.32 37.85 17.33
N ILE A 358 11.82 36.61 17.31
CA ILE A 358 10.99 35.41 17.15
C ILE A 358 9.94 35.35 18.27
N ASP A 359 8.69 34.98 17.87
CA ASP A 359 7.58 34.85 18.83
C ASP A 359 7.95 33.84 19.95
N PRO A 360 7.97 34.23 21.21
CA PRO A 360 8.25 33.35 22.36
C PRO A 360 7.30 32.14 22.47
N ASN A 361 6.15 32.19 21.78
CA ASN A 361 5.26 31.02 21.68
C ASN A 361 5.80 29.92 20.72
N LEU A 362 6.68 30.26 19.79
CA LEU A 362 7.34 29.32 18.90
C LEU A 362 8.65 28.83 19.52
N SER A 363 9.47 29.74 20.08
CA SER A 363 10.72 29.42 20.76
C SER A 363 10.92 30.37 21.95
N ASN A 364 10.98 29.83 23.14
CA ASN A 364 11.26 30.62 24.34
C ASN A 364 12.76 30.74 24.67
N ASN A 365 13.60 29.91 24.08
CA ASN A 365 15.01 29.80 24.41
C ASN A 365 15.87 29.98 23.16
N ILE A 366 16.70 31.02 23.14
CA ILE A 366 17.67 31.29 22.08
C ILE A 366 19.05 31.43 22.74
N GLY A 367 19.97 30.58 22.27
CA GLY A 367 21.36 30.57 22.75
C GLY A 367 22.29 31.28 21.77
N PHE A 368 23.14 32.14 22.30
CA PHE A 368 24.15 32.85 21.54
C PHE A 368 25.54 32.40 21.98
N THR A 369 26.20 31.58 21.13
CA THR A 369 27.58 31.13 21.42
C THR A 369 28.56 32.19 20.94
N ARG A 370 29.47 32.60 21.80
CA ARG A 370 30.61 33.48 21.48
C ARG A 370 31.92 32.78 21.75
N THR A 371 32.91 32.97 20.90
CA THR A 371 34.26 32.39 21.04
C THR A 371 35.16 33.27 21.94
N THR A 372 34.58 33.84 22.99
CA THR A 372 35.30 34.72 23.89
C THR A 372 36.10 33.94 24.93
N GLY A 373 37.36 34.29 25.16
CA GLY A 373 38.18 33.75 26.23
C GLY A 373 37.65 34.13 27.58
N ILE A 374 37.63 33.19 28.53
CA ILE A 374 37.19 33.39 29.90
C ILE A 374 38.41 33.20 30.81
N ASN A 375 38.97 34.31 31.32
CA ASN A 375 40.16 34.28 32.18
C ASN A 375 39.72 34.02 33.62
N LEU A 376 40.02 32.82 34.13
CA LEU A 376 39.60 32.40 35.48
C LEU A 376 40.82 32.08 36.34
N LEU A 377 40.71 32.45 37.63
CA LEU A 377 41.66 32.06 38.69
C LEU A 377 40.93 31.31 39.79
N ARG A 378 41.55 30.27 40.33
CA ARG A 378 41.04 29.52 41.47
C ARG A 378 42.12 29.40 42.54
N ASP A 379 41.75 29.56 43.81
CA ASP A 379 42.58 29.16 44.96
C ASP A 379 42.38 27.66 45.16
N VAL A 380 43.43 26.87 44.94
CA VAL A 380 43.48 25.42 45.17
C VAL A 380 44.48 25.19 46.31
N ASN A 381 43.98 24.86 47.48
CA ASN A 381 44.76 24.59 48.69
C ASN A 381 45.74 25.71 49.09
N GLY A 382 45.34 26.97 48.96
CA GLY A 382 46.15 28.16 49.34
C GLY A 382 47.12 28.59 48.23
N LYS A 383 47.02 28.05 47.04
CA LYS A 383 47.78 28.45 45.86
C LYS A 383 46.82 28.89 44.75
N VAL A 384 46.92 30.15 44.37
CA VAL A 384 46.14 30.67 43.23
C VAL A 384 46.77 30.21 41.92
N GLN A 385 45.93 29.65 41.04
CA GLN A 385 46.33 29.19 39.72
C GLN A 385 45.30 29.53 38.67
N PRO A 386 45.72 29.67 37.39
CA PRO A 386 44.77 29.86 36.29
C PRO A 386 44.04 28.54 36.05
N VAL A 387 42.72 28.68 35.80
CA VAL A 387 41.82 27.59 35.42
C VAL A 387 40.99 28.01 34.21
N SER A 388 40.39 27.06 33.53
CA SER A 388 39.65 27.33 32.30
C SER A 388 38.48 26.37 32.14
N PHE A 389 37.47 26.78 31.37
CA PHE A 389 36.43 25.84 30.95
C PHE A 389 36.84 24.96 29.76
N SER A 390 37.83 25.37 28.96
CA SER A 390 38.36 24.64 27.79
C SER A 390 39.85 24.37 27.94
N ASN A 391 40.39 23.40 27.22
CA ASN A 391 41.82 23.15 27.16
C ASN A 391 42.52 24.41 26.67
N GLN A 392 43.36 24.98 27.55
CA GLN A 392 44.21 26.13 27.19
C GLN A 392 45.41 25.60 26.41
N ASN A 393 45.30 25.52 25.10
CA ASN A 393 46.41 25.65 24.19
C ASN A 393 45.90 26.45 22.99
N PRO A 394 45.93 27.79 23.06
CA PRO A 394 45.65 28.62 21.91
C PRO A 394 46.89 28.67 21.01
N ASP A 395 47.30 27.55 20.41
CA ASP A 395 48.10 27.63 19.21
C ASP A 395 47.21 28.26 18.15
N ALA A 396 47.63 29.40 17.65
CA ALA A 396 46.85 30.26 16.76
C ALA A 396 46.36 29.57 15.46
N GLU A 397 46.95 28.43 15.09
CA GLU A 397 46.50 27.60 13.97
C GLU A 397 45.27 26.72 14.27
N SER A 398 44.88 26.57 15.55
CA SER A 398 43.78 25.66 15.94
C SER A 398 42.44 26.37 16.23
N LEU A 399 42.30 27.65 15.99
CA LEU A 399 41.09 28.44 16.21
C LEU A 399 40.06 28.34 15.03
N SER A 400 39.97 27.16 14.39
CA SER A 400 38.86 26.89 13.51
C SER A 400 37.59 26.57 14.33
N LEU A 401 36.40 26.86 13.76
CA LEU A 401 35.11 26.57 14.41
C LEU A 401 34.99 25.07 14.75
N SER A 402 35.57 24.21 13.90
CA SER A 402 35.63 22.75 14.09
C SER A 402 36.50 22.38 15.31
N SER A 403 37.65 23.05 15.50
CA SER A 403 38.52 22.81 16.68
C SER A 403 37.93 23.39 17.95
N THR A 404 37.18 24.50 17.86
CA THR A 404 36.47 25.09 19.00
C THR A 404 35.28 24.22 19.43
N MET A 405 34.47 23.69 18.48
CA MET A 405 33.43 22.74 18.81
C MET A 405 33.99 21.40 19.30
N SER A 406 35.07 20.90 18.72
CA SER A 406 35.76 19.68 19.21
C SER A 406 36.39 19.91 20.59
N ALA A 407 36.94 21.07 20.85
CA ALA A 407 37.45 21.45 22.15
C ALA A 407 36.34 21.56 23.20
N MET A 408 35.19 22.15 22.85
CA MET A 408 34.01 22.23 23.73
C MET A 408 33.37 20.86 23.98
N THR A 409 33.19 20.05 22.96
CA THR A 409 32.60 18.70 23.11
C THR A 409 33.55 17.71 23.76
N GLY A 410 34.85 17.79 23.45
CA GLY A 410 35.88 16.91 24.05
C GLY A 410 36.21 17.22 25.52
N VAL A 411 35.92 18.41 26.00
CA VAL A 411 36.21 18.88 27.35
C VAL A 411 34.97 18.96 28.23
N GLY A 412 33.76 18.76 27.65
CA GLY A 412 32.51 18.87 28.40
C GLY A 412 32.18 20.29 28.82
N VAL A 413 32.19 21.23 27.89
CA VAL A 413 31.78 22.62 28.12
C VAL A 413 30.57 22.95 27.23
N SER A 414 29.57 23.53 27.81
CA SER A 414 28.32 23.94 27.10
C SER A 414 27.87 25.33 27.54
N SER A 415 27.13 26.03 26.67
CA SER A 415 26.36 27.21 27.07
C SER A 415 24.88 26.88 27.01
N PHE A 416 24.14 27.31 28.03
CA PHE A 416 22.68 27.20 28.01
C PHE A 416 22.06 28.54 27.59
N PRO A 417 20.89 28.49 26.87
CA PRO A 417 20.29 29.65 26.25
C PRO A 417 19.67 30.61 27.23
N THR A 418 19.59 31.87 26.82
CA THR A 418 18.79 32.90 27.48
C THR A 418 17.30 32.66 27.19
N GLN A 419 16.47 32.93 28.20
CA GLN A 419 15.02 32.84 28.12
C GLN A 419 14.44 34.19 27.62
N LEU A 420 13.59 34.13 26.59
CA LEU A 420 12.92 35.34 26.05
C LEU A 420 11.75 35.77 26.90
N ASP A 421 10.95 34.87 27.39
CA ASP A 421 9.80 35.14 28.27
C ASP A 421 10.02 34.50 29.65
N THR A 422 10.34 35.30 30.62
CA THR A 422 10.62 34.90 32.02
C THR A 422 9.39 34.35 32.75
N SER A 423 8.18 34.50 32.20
CA SER A 423 6.96 33.90 32.77
C SER A 423 6.83 32.40 32.52
N LYS A 424 7.57 31.85 31.54
CA LYS A 424 7.58 30.43 31.19
C LYS A 424 8.65 29.70 32.00
N GLU A 425 8.64 28.34 31.94
CA GLU A 425 9.68 27.54 32.59
C GLU A 425 11.05 27.76 31.91
N ASN A 426 12.10 27.63 32.72
CA ASN A 426 13.49 27.86 32.29
C ASN A 426 14.01 26.60 31.57
N PHE A 427 14.81 26.77 30.52
CA PHE A 427 15.44 25.69 29.74
C PHE A 427 16.06 24.58 30.62
N LEU A 428 16.77 24.95 31.68
CA LEU A 428 17.40 23.98 32.57
C LEU A 428 16.35 23.22 33.40
N LYS A 429 15.32 23.87 33.88
CA LYS A 429 14.22 23.22 34.64
C LYS A 429 13.40 22.29 33.77
N ASP A 430 13.23 22.61 32.48
CA ASP A 430 12.46 21.81 31.55
C ASP A 430 13.19 20.48 31.20
N ASN A 431 14.51 20.53 31.06
CA ASN A 431 15.29 19.43 30.51
C ASN A 431 16.13 18.66 31.54
N TYR A 432 16.40 19.27 32.71
CA TYR A 432 17.31 18.73 33.73
C TYR A 432 16.66 18.66 35.12
N SER A 433 17.06 17.70 35.92
CA SER A 433 16.68 17.54 37.32
C SER A 433 17.84 17.98 38.20
N LEU A 434 17.57 18.77 39.20
CA LEU A 434 18.55 19.21 40.20
C LEU A 434 18.90 18.07 41.14
N LEU A 435 20.19 17.70 41.25
CA LEU A 435 20.70 16.67 42.16
C LEU A 435 21.24 17.32 43.48
N ALA A 436 21.92 18.42 43.37
CA ALA A 436 22.48 19.15 44.52
C ALA A 436 22.62 20.66 44.22
N GLY A 437 22.59 21.50 45.23
CA GLY A 437 22.70 22.94 45.11
C GLY A 437 21.40 23.63 44.66
N SER A 438 21.52 24.57 43.74
CA SER A 438 20.42 25.31 43.15
C SER A 438 20.57 25.51 41.65
N TYR A 439 19.44 25.77 40.97
CA TYR A 439 19.52 26.24 39.58
C TYR A 439 20.15 27.64 39.53
N PRO A 440 20.85 28.00 38.43
CA PRO A 440 21.46 29.31 38.27
C PRO A 440 20.46 30.42 38.48
N ALA A 441 20.82 31.44 39.25
CA ALA A 441 20.02 32.64 39.49
C ALA A 441 20.65 33.89 38.84
N SER A 442 21.92 33.85 38.50
CA SER A 442 22.68 34.94 37.85
C SER A 442 23.52 34.39 36.66
N ALA A 443 24.00 35.33 35.84
CA ALA A 443 24.93 34.97 34.73
C ALA A 443 26.23 34.35 35.19
N THR A 444 26.66 34.67 36.43
CA THR A 444 27.90 34.16 37.04
C THR A 444 27.75 32.80 37.74
N ASP A 445 26.50 32.26 37.79
CA ASP A 445 26.26 30.90 38.27
C ASP A 445 26.50 29.89 37.15
N VAL A 446 27.42 28.97 37.36
CA VAL A 446 27.67 27.84 36.45
C VAL A 446 27.17 26.55 37.08
N VAL A 447 26.90 25.56 36.27
CA VAL A 447 26.37 24.26 36.71
C VAL A 447 27.22 23.11 36.16
N LEU A 448 27.31 22.04 36.93
CA LEU A 448 27.86 20.80 36.45
C LEU A 448 26.76 19.90 35.87
N ILE A 449 26.89 19.49 34.61
CA ILE A 449 25.97 18.56 33.94
C ILE A 449 26.51 17.14 34.07
N VAL A 450 25.65 16.20 34.46
CA VAL A 450 25.94 14.77 34.48
C VAL A 450 24.99 14.02 33.58
N ASP A 451 25.42 12.87 33.07
CA ASP A 451 24.60 11.95 32.28
C ASP A 451 23.56 11.21 33.15
N GLY A 452 22.77 10.31 32.53
CA GLY A 452 21.78 9.47 33.21
C GLY A 452 22.35 8.57 34.30
N ASN A 453 23.66 8.28 34.27
CA ASN A 453 24.38 7.43 35.22
C ASN A 453 25.22 8.23 36.25
N ASN A 454 25.05 9.55 36.31
CA ASN A 454 25.83 10.50 37.12
C ASN A 454 27.32 10.60 36.74
N ASN A 455 27.67 10.35 35.48
CA ASN A 455 29.02 10.57 34.98
C ASN A 455 29.16 11.98 34.41
N THR A 456 30.32 12.58 34.56
CA THR A 456 30.69 13.85 33.92
C THR A 456 32.07 13.74 33.26
N ASN A 457 32.44 14.75 32.46
CA ASN A 457 33.72 14.72 31.75
C ASN A 457 34.87 15.03 32.71
N ILE A 458 35.85 14.10 32.80
CA ILE A 458 37.02 14.24 33.67
C ILE A 458 37.87 15.49 33.33
N ASN A 459 37.98 15.85 32.04
CA ASN A 459 38.75 17.02 31.61
C ASN A 459 38.08 18.32 32.06
N ALA A 460 36.76 18.40 32.08
CA ALA A 460 36.07 19.56 32.61
C ALA A 460 36.41 19.82 34.09
N LEU A 461 36.52 18.76 34.89
CA LEU A 461 36.91 18.87 36.29
C LEU A 461 38.38 19.22 36.44
N LYS A 462 39.28 18.56 35.69
CA LYS A 462 40.76 18.86 35.75
C LYS A 462 41.06 20.29 35.34
N ASN A 463 40.42 20.78 34.28
CA ASN A 463 40.61 22.17 33.82
C ASN A 463 40.18 23.20 34.86
N LEU A 464 39.24 22.86 35.72
CA LEU A 464 38.83 23.69 36.87
C LEU A 464 39.70 23.52 38.10
N GLY A 465 40.79 22.75 38.02
CA GLY A 465 41.74 22.56 39.11
C GLY A 465 41.32 21.51 40.15
N PHE A 466 40.42 20.57 39.79
CA PHE A 466 40.16 19.40 40.62
C PHE A 466 41.20 18.31 40.30
N ASP A 467 41.82 17.74 41.36
CA ASP A 467 42.71 16.60 41.20
C ASP A 467 41.91 15.30 41.20
N VAL A 468 41.61 14.79 40.01
CA VAL A 468 40.71 13.64 39.83
C VAL A 468 41.32 12.61 38.91
N LYS A 469 41.08 11.33 39.20
CA LYS A 469 41.47 10.16 38.37
C LYS A 469 40.26 9.59 37.67
N GLU A 470 40.51 8.76 36.63
CA GLU A 470 39.44 8.04 35.96
C GLU A 470 38.73 7.13 36.97
N ASP A 471 37.38 7.05 36.87
CA ASP A 471 36.48 6.32 37.75
C ASP A 471 36.49 6.75 39.24
N GLU A 472 37.11 7.86 39.57
CA GLU A 472 37.07 8.42 40.92
C GLU A 472 35.72 9.03 41.23
N LYS A 473 35.18 8.75 42.42
CA LYS A 473 33.88 9.26 42.88
C LYS A 473 34.10 10.48 43.76
N LEU A 474 33.52 11.60 43.39
CA LEU A 474 33.50 12.84 44.16
C LEU A 474 32.13 13.02 44.81
N ASP A 475 32.09 13.48 46.05
CA ASP A 475 30.86 13.88 46.69
C ASP A 475 30.34 15.21 46.10
N PHE A 476 29.05 15.38 46.02
CA PHE A 476 28.46 16.61 45.47
C PHE A 476 28.85 17.85 46.22
N ASP A 477 29.02 17.74 47.52
CA ASP A 477 29.42 18.86 48.39
C ASP A 477 30.86 19.33 48.13
N GLU A 478 31.71 18.52 47.50
CA GLU A 478 33.10 18.93 47.12
C GLU A 478 33.08 19.83 45.87
N ILE A 479 31.99 19.73 45.06
CA ILE A 479 31.86 20.44 43.79
C ILE A 479 30.97 21.68 43.92
N VAL A 480 29.82 21.52 44.56
CA VAL A 480 28.84 22.60 44.70
C VAL A 480 29.41 23.67 45.64
N GLY A 481 29.37 24.91 45.19
CA GLY A 481 29.92 26.02 45.97
C GLY A 481 31.34 26.42 45.63
N THR A 482 32.03 25.61 44.75
CA THR A 482 33.37 26.02 44.25
C THR A 482 33.27 27.37 43.53
N THR A 483 34.22 28.28 43.84
CA THR A 483 34.25 29.64 43.26
C THR A 483 35.52 29.85 42.42
N PHE A 484 35.36 30.76 41.44
CA PHE A 484 36.44 31.17 40.53
C PHE A 484 36.40 32.67 40.39
N LYS A 485 37.53 33.32 40.38
CA LYS A 485 37.61 34.76 40.09
C LYS A 485 37.70 35.01 38.60
N LEU A 486 36.80 35.83 38.06
CA LEU A 486 36.83 36.27 36.66
C LEU A 486 37.73 37.51 36.56
N VAL A 487 38.75 37.44 35.68
CA VAL A 487 39.73 38.51 35.51
C VAL A 487 39.53 39.15 34.13
N ASN A 488 39.36 40.47 34.11
CA ASN A 488 39.26 41.24 32.86
C ASN A 488 40.59 41.34 32.13
N ASN A 489 40.58 41.63 30.84
CA ASN A 489 41.78 41.70 30.02
C ASN A 489 42.83 42.71 30.51
N ASN A 490 42.44 43.89 31.01
CA ASN A 490 43.36 44.88 31.45
C ASN A 490 44.18 44.44 32.70
N THR A 491 43.61 43.55 33.50
CA THR A 491 44.31 42.95 34.65
C THR A 491 45.07 41.69 34.24
N TYR A 492 44.54 40.90 33.32
CA TYR A 492 45.09 39.60 32.87
C TYR A 492 46.30 39.76 31.93
N TYR A 493 46.26 40.77 31.04
CA TYR A 493 47.36 41.00 30.09
C TYR A 493 48.19 42.22 30.46
N THR A 494 49.52 42.09 30.42
CA THR A 494 50.46 43.19 30.64
C THR A 494 51.05 43.64 29.30
N LYS A 495 50.97 44.93 29.01
CA LYS A 495 51.55 45.53 27.81
C LYS A 495 53.07 45.71 27.98
N LEU A 496 53.81 45.19 27.00
CA LEU A 496 55.28 45.33 26.94
C LEU A 496 55.68 46.67 26.28
N PRO A 497 56.90 47.15 26.53
CA PRO A 497 57.42 48.36 25.86
C PRO A 497 57.46 48.26 24.34
N THR A 498 57.49 47.06 23.80
CA THR A 498 57.41 46.77 22.34
C THR A 498 56.04 46.95 21.75
N GLY A 499 55.01 47.15 22.60
CA GLY A 499 53.62 47.30 22.18
C GLY A 499 52.79 45.98 22.19
N ASN A 500 53.45 44.85 22.38
CA ASN A 500 52.81 43.54 22.49
C ASN A 500 52.31 43.28 23.91
N PHE A 501 51.51 42.21 24.05
CA PHE A 501 50.92 41.80 25.33
C PHE A 501 51.32 40.40 25.71
N ILE A 502 51.51 40.17 27.01
CA ILE A 502 51.75 38.86 27.60
C ILE A 502 50.78 38.61 28.75
N PRO A 503 50.40 37.36 29.07
CA PRO A 503 49.65 37.06 30.30
C PRO A 503 50.44 37.50 31.53
N ASN A 504 49.78 38.11 32.49
CA ASN A 504 50.36 38.45 33.80
C ASN A 504 50.57 37.13 34.60
N THR A 505 51.67 37.02 35.35
CA THR A 505 52.03 35.84 36.16
C THR A 505 51.80 36.05 37.64
N ASP A 506 51.44 37.26 38.08
CA ASP A 506 51.12 37.53 39.49
C ASP A 506 49.66 37.17 39.77
N TYR A 507 49.40 35.86 39.87
CA TYR A 507 48.05 35.34 40.07
C TYR A 507 47.41 35.76 41.38
N ASP A 508 48.21 35.92 42.46
CA ASP A 508 47.72 36.34 43.76
C ASP A 508 47.18 37.78 43.73
N ALA A 509 47.95 38.71 43.13
CA ALA A 509 47.48 40.10 42.96
C ALA A 509 46.24 40.18 42.07
N MET A 510 46.17 39.40 40.96
CA MET A 510 44.97 39.37 40.09
C MET A 510 43.76 38.82 40.83
N TYR A 511 43.91 37.77 41.61
CA TYR A 511 42.84 37.12 42.37
C TYR A 511 42.25 38.05 43.42
N GLN A 512 43.09 38.84 44.15
CA GLN A 512 42.64 39.79 45.13
C GLN A 512 41.94 41.02 44.53
N ASN A 513 42.33 41.40 43.32
CA ASN A 513 41.76 42.59 42.63
C ASN A 513 40.55 42.26 41.72
N ALA A 514 40.24 40.98 41.49
CA ALA A 514 39.11 40.60 40.69
C ALA A 514 37.78 40.86 41.43
N SER A 515 36.90 41.60 40.79
CA SER A 515 35.57 41.99 41.34
C SER A 515 34.51 40.89 41.15
N ASP A 516 34.61 40.16 40.06
CA ASP A 516 33.60 39.18 39.65
C ASP A 516 33.96 37.77 40.04
N GLU A 517 32.96 37.05 40.54
CA GLU A 517 33.14 35.70 41.03
C GLU A 517 32.11 34.74 40.38
N LEU A 518 32.59 33.69 39.74
CA LEU A 518 31.76 32.62 39.28
C LEU A 518 31.64 31.56 40.36
N LYS A 519 30.47 30.87 40.42
CA LYS A 519 30.22 29.79 41.37
C LYS A 519 29.54 28.63 40.71
N ILE A 520 30.00 27.41 41.04
CA ILE A 520 29.22 26.20 40.71
C ILE A 520 28.00 26.15 41.65
N SER A 521 26.85 26.57 41.13
CA SER A 521 25.62 26.71 41.92
C SER A 521 24.89 25.40 42.12
N GLY A 522 25.06 24.41 41.22
CA GLY A 522 24.36 23.14 41.30
C GLY A 522 24.88 22.07 40.35
N ILE A 523 24.43 20.84 40.59
CA ILE A 523 24.67 19.67 39.76
C ILE A 523 23.34 19.26 39.16
N LEU A 524 23.26 19.16 37.82
CA LEU A 524 22.09 18.86 37.05
C LEU A 524 22.23 17.56 36.27
N ARG A 525 21.22 16.72 36.31
CA ARG A 525 21.14 15.48 35.54
C ARG A 525 20.02 15.58 34.50
N VAL A 526 20.27 15.08 33.31
CA VAL A 526 19.22 14.99 32.27
C VAL A 526 17.99 14.23 32.82
N LYS A 527 16.79 14.73 32.55
CA LYS A 527 15.54 14.07 32.94
C LYS A 527 15.39 12.72 32.26
N SER A 528 14.88 11.72 32.94
CA SER A 528 14.61 10.38 32.39
C SER A 528 13.59 10.37 31.24
N SER A 529 12.80 11.42 31.11
CA SER A 529 11.89 11.64 29.98
C SER A 529 12.59 12.22 28.75
N SER A 530 13.83 12.69 28.87
CA SER A 530 14.62 13.19 27.74
C SER A 530 15.48 12.07 27.19
N THR A 531 15.33 11.75 25.92
CA THR A 531 16.10 10.69 25.24
C THR A 531 17.51 11.12 24.88
N MET A 532 17.83 12.43 25.01
CA MET A 532 19.16 12.97 24.65
C MET A 532 19.60 14.09 25.58
N ASN A 533 20.92 14.21 25.71
CA ASN A 533 21.56 15.33 26.39
C ASN A 533 21.70 16.52 25.45
N LEU A 534 20.95 17.60 25.72
CA LEU A 534 21.08 18.86 24.96
C LEU A 534 22.37 19.63 25.31
N LEU A 535 22.89 19.45 26.52
CA LEU A 535 24.16 19.96 26.99
C LEU A 535 25.10 18.77 27.25
N SER A 536 26.38 18.91 26.87
CA SER A 536 27.37 17.87 27.13
C SER A 536 27.64 17.72 28.64
N PRO A 537 27.83 16.48 29.15
CA PRO A 537 28.30 16.30 30.53
C PRO A 537 29.60 17.06 30.79
N GLY A 538 29.61 17.89 31.80
CA GLY A 538 30.70 18.83 32.11
C GLY A 538 30.17 20.16 32.65
N ILE A 539 30.91 21.23 32.44
CA ILE A 539 30.48 22.58 32.89
C ILE A 539 29.51 23.22 31.88
N ALA A 540 28.43 23.77 32.40
CA ALA A 540 27.52 24.62 31.61
C ALA A 540 27.36 26.00 32.25
N TYR A 541 27.41 27.01 31.39
CA TYR A 541 27.28 28.43 31.78
C TYR A 541 26.23 29.14 30.94
N SER A 542 25.70 30.26 31.45
CA SER A 542 24.73 31.08 30.70
C SER A 542 25.44 31.80 29.55
N ASP A 543 24.79 31.89 28.38
CA ASP A 543 25.26 32.72 27.26
C ASP A 543 25.33 34.24 27.65
N GLN A 544 24.59 34.67 28.67
CA GLN A 544 24.71 36.01 29.26
C GLN A 544 26.08 36.24 29.87
N LEU A 545 26.77 35.21 30.41
CA LEU A 545 28.13 35.34 30.95
C LEU A 545 29.10 35.86 29.87
N THR A 546 29.06 35.25 28.68
CA THR A 546 29.92 35.68 27.57
C THR A 546 29.57 37.11 27.09
N THR A 547 28.30 37.48 27.16
CA THR A 547 27.86 38.85 26.85
C THR A 547 28.42 39.84 27.85
N GLN A 548 28.42 39.53 29.16
CA GLN A 548 29.01 40.36 30.20
C GLN A 548 30.53 40.49 29.97
N ILE A 549 31.26 39.42 29.76
CA ILE A 549 32.70 39.41 29.49
C ILE A 549 33.07 40.26 28.29
N VAL A 550 32.33 40.15 27.19
CA VAL A 550 32.52 41.01 25.99
C VAL A 550 32.31 42.47 26.33
N ASN A 551 31.24 42.80 27.05
CA ASN A 551 30.97 44.21 27.43
C ASN A 551 32.07 44.80 28.30
N GLU A 552 32.67 44.05 29.17
CA GLU A 552 33.79 44.49 30.02
C GLU A 552 35.11 44.63 29.26
N ASN A 553 35.34 43.74 28.24
CA ASN A 553 36.61 43.66 27.57
C ASN A 553 36.69 44.40 26.22
N LYS A 554 35.57 44.77 25.61
CA LYS A 554 35.54 45.39 24.24
C LYS A 554 36.34 46.69 24.15
N GLU A 555 36.53 47.43 25.28
CA GLU A 555 37.31 48.65 25.38
C GLU A 555 38.67 48.46 26.05
N SER A 556 39.09 47.21 26.27
CA SER A 556 40.41 46.90 26.87
C SER A 556 41.55 47.33 25.96
N GLU A 557 42.76 47.59 26.60
CA GLU A 557 43.93 48.05 25.84
C GLU A 557 44.38 47.03 24.78
N ILE A 558 44.31 45.74 25.09
CA ILE A 558 44.68 44.66 24.15
C ILE A 558 43.74 44.58 22.95
N VAL A 559 42.44 44.76 23.17
CA VAL A 559 41.46 44.80 22.10
C VAL A 559 41.66 45.99 21.18
N LYS A 560 41.89 47.18 21.75
CA LYS A 560 42.23 48.37 20.96
C LYS A 560 43.49 48.18 20.14
N ALA A 561 44.53 47.66 20.75
CA ALA A 561 45.77 47.38 20.04
C ALA A 561 45.61 46.35 18.91
N GLN A 562 44.80 45.30 19.08
CA GLN A 562 44.54 44.33 18.04
C GLN A 562 43.68 44.87 16.92
N LYS A 563 42.71 45.73 17.21
CA LYS A 563 41.89 46.40 16.18
C LYS A 563 42.77 47.21 15.21
N ASP A 564 43.77 47.91 15.74
CA ASP A 564 44.63 48.79 14.98
C ASP A 564 45.87 48.05 14.37
N SER A 565 46.01 46.74 14.58
CA SER A 565 47.19 45.98 14.16
C SER A 565 46.82 44.84 13.18
N ASP A 566 47.62 44.64 12.17
CA ASP A 566 47.59 43.49 11.24
C ASP A 566 48.55 42.36 11.70
N VAL A 567 49.02 42.51 12.94
CA VAL A 567 49.87 41.50 13.59
C VAL A 567 49.14 41.09 14.87
N ASN A 568 49.20 39.79 15.18
CA ASN A 568 48.74 39.24 16.46
C ASN A 568 49.52 39.89 17.61
N VAL A 569 48.84 40.64 18.46
CA VAL A 569 49.49 41.37 19.57
C VAL A 569 50.03 40.45 20.67
N LEU A 570 49.68 39.16 20.67
CA LEU A 570 50.22 38.16 21.60
C LEU A 570 51.41 37.40 21.02
N THR A 571 51.37 36.98 19.74
CA THR A 571 52.42 36.13 19.12
C THR A 571 53.35 36.88 18.18
N THR A 572 53.03 38.09 17.80
CA THR A 572 53.80 38.95 16.86
C THR A 572 53.77 38.48 15.39
N GLU A 573 52.94 37.53 15.05
CA GLU A 573 52.79 36.99 13.69
C GLU A 573 51.81 37.84 12.88
N LYS A 574 52.01 37.98 11.55
CA LYS A 574 51.04 38.59 10.66
C LYS A 574 49.79 37.73 10.57
N VAL A 575 48.66 38.37 10.65
CA VAL A 575 47.37 37.69 10.54
C VAL A 575 46.58 38.24 9.34
N ASP A 576 45.82 37.37 8.72
CA ASP A 576 44.82 37.79 7.73
C ASP A 576 43.57 38.32 8.44
N GLU A 577 42.62 38.88 7.65
CA GLU A 577 41.42 39.50 8.22
C GLU A 577 40.57 38.50 9.00
N SER A 578 40.47 37.25 8.51
CA SER A 578 39.70 36.19 9.17
C SER A 578 40.29 35.82 10.54
N THR A 579 41.63 35.62 10.61
CA THR A 579 42.36 35.33 11.85
C THR A 579 42.28 36.55 12.81
N LYS A 580 42.40 37.77 12.31
CA LYS A 580 42.23 39.01 13.07
C LYS A 580 40.85 39.09 13.73
N GLN A 581 39.79 38.81 13.01
CA GLN A 581 38.42 38.78 13.54
C GLN A 581 38.26 37.68 14.61
N THR A 582 38.82 36.50 14.35
CA THR A 582 38.77 35.39 15.33
C THR A 582 39.48 35.78 16.62
N LEU A 583 40.66 36.41 16.53
CA LEU A 583 41.43 36.89 17.69
C LEU A 583 40.70 37.99 18.44
N LEU A 584 40.08 38.94 17.72
CA LEU A 584 39.23 39.97 18.32
C LEU A 584 38.06 39.35 19.08
N SER A 585 37.37 38.39 18.51
CA SER A 585 36.29 37.65 19.17
C SER A 585 36.80 36.97 20.43
N TYR A 586 37.98 36.28 20.38
CA TYR A 586 38.60 35.63 21.54
C TYR A 586 38.94 36.64 22.64
N LEU A 587 39.47 37.80 22.28
CA LEU A 587 39.78 38.89 23.25
C LEU A 587 38.52 39.64 23.75
N GLY A 588 37.33 39.26 23.30
CA GLY A 588 36.10 39.98 23.68
C GLY A 588 35.91 41.34 22.99
N GLY A 589 36.58 41.54 21.84
CA GLY A 589 36.47 42.78 21.04
C GLY A 589 35.30 42.80 20.05
N ASP A 590 34.67 41.64 19.81
CA ASP A 590 33.52 41.50 18.96
C ASP A 590 32.33 41.00 19.80
N SER A 591 31.17 41.65 19.64
CA SER A 591 29.94 41.32 20.37
C SER A 591 29.05 40.33 19.62
N LEU A 592 29.35 40.06 18.32
CA LEU A 592 28.51 39.22 17.51
C LEU A 592 28.73 37.73 17.86
N PRO A 593 27.68 36.93 17.86
CA PRO A 593 27.79 35.48 18.11
C PRO A 593 28.44 34.77 16.94
N SER A 594 29.22 33.74 17.23
CA SER A 594 29.73 32.81 16.24
C SER A 594 28.71 31.76 15.82
N SER A 595 27.75 31.49 16.71
CA SER A 595 26.61 30.59 16.45
C SER A 595 25.38 31.00 17.25
N ILE A 596 24.21 30.80 16.64
CA ILE A 596 22.91 31.02 17.24
C ILE A 596 22.17 29.70 17.27
N MET A 597 21.61 29.33 18.42
CA MET A 597 20.85 28.10 18.61
C MET A 597 19.41 28.47 19.03
N ILE A 598 18.43 28.09 18.19
CA ILE A 598 17.01 28.35 18.44
C ILE A 598 16.37 27.03 18.87
N TYR A 599 15.75 27.00 20.06
CA TYR A 599 15.13 25.79 20.63
C TYR A 599 13.60 25.87 20.44
N PRO A 600 13.02 25.15 19.45
CA PRO A 600 11.57 25.12 19.23
C PRO A 600 10.84 24.50 20.44
N ASN A 601 9.59 24.90 20.66
CA ASN A 601 8.78 24.29 21.72
C ASN A 601 8.25 22.91 21.32
N ASN A 602 8.00 22.70 20.03
CA ASN A 602 7.56 21.42 19.45
C ASN A 602 7.87 21.38 17.94
N PHE A 603 7.54 20.27 17.27
CA PHE A 603 7.83 20.07 15.85
C PHE A 603 7.05 21.04 14.93
N GLU A 604 5.78 21.36 15.25
CA GLU A 604 4.97 22.30 14.45
C GLU A 604 5.52 23.73 14.54
N ASP A 605 5.96 24.14 15.73
CA ASP A 605 6.56 25.47 15.94
C ASP A 605 7.93 25.55 15.25
N LYS A 606 8.66 24.44 15.18
CA LYS A 606 9.92 24.36 14.44
C LYS A 606 9.73 24.70 12.96
N GLU A 607 8.74 24.11 12.29
CA GLU A 607 8.44 24.41 10.88
C GLU A 607 8.14 25.89 10.68
N LYS A 608 7.39 26.50 11.59
CA LYS A 608 7.11 27.96 11.54
C LYS A 608 8.36 28.80 11.73
N ILE A 609 9.30 28.34 12.57
CA ILE A 609 10.59 29.02 12.74
C ILE A 609 11.44 28.90 11.46
N LEU A 610 11.47 27.72 10.82
CA LEU A 610 12.17 27.54 9.56
C LEU A 610 11.61 28.45 8.47
N ASP A 611 10.29 28.55 8.34
CA ASP A 611 9.62 29.48 7.43
C ASP A 611 10.00 30.94 7.73
N TYR A 612 10.08 31.32 9.02
CA TYR A 612 10.49 32.67 9.46
C TYR A 612 11.94 32.96 9.06
N LEU A 613 12.86 31.99 9.22
CA LEU A 613 14.27 32.16 8.84
C LEU A 613 14.42 32.22 7.30
N ASP A 614 13.63 31.47 6.56
CA ASP A 614 13.60 31.50 5.11
C ASP A 614 13.05 32.83 4.56
N ASP A 615 12.12 33.46 5.28
CA ASP A 615 11.59 34.78 4.94
C ASP A 615 12.67 35.84 4.95
N TYR A 616 13.64 35.76 5.86
CA TYR A 616 14.79 36.67 5.90
C TYR A 616 15.66 36.56 4.65
N ASN A 617 15.71 35.40 4.04
CA ASN A 617 16.52 35.10 2.85
C ASN A 617 15.82 35.50 1.53
N LYS A 618 14.53 35.87 1.55
CA LYS A 618 13.81 36.27 0.33
C LYS A 618 14.41 37.48 -0.33
N GLY A 619 14.78 37.35 -1.58
CA GLY A 619 15.36 38.43 -2.40
C GLY A 619 16.86 38.64 -2.22
N LYS A 620 17.56 37.82 -1.41
CA LYS A 620 19.01 37.88 -1.26
C LYS A 620 19.71 37.02 -2.31
N SER A 621 20.95 37.39 -2.65
CA SER A 621 21.83 36.55 -3.47
C SER A 621 22.26 35.31 -2.69
N ASP A 622 22.67 34.24 -3.38
CA ASP A 622 23.07 32.97 -2.70
C ASP A 622 24.27 33.17 -1.77
N GLU A 623 25.14 34.14 -2.03
CA GLU A 623 26.27 34.49 -1.16
C GLU A 623 25.85 35.29 0.11
N ASP A 624 24.70 35.94 0.09
CA ASP A 624 24.21 36.79 1.18
C ASP A 624 23.11 36.09 2.01
N LYS A 625 22.66 34.89 1.59
CA LYS A 625 21.71 34.10 2.37
C LYS A 625 22.35 33.61 3.66
N ILE A 626 21.55 33.58 4.71
CA ILE A 626 21.93 32.94 5.96
C ILE A 626 21.47 31.48 5.93
N ILE A 627 22.41 30.57 5.99
CA ILE A 627 22.16 29.13 5.98
C ILE A 627 22.13 28.62 7.42
N TYR A 628 21.08 27.90 7.76
CA TYR A 628 20.94 27.22 9.05
C TYR A 628 21.07 25.69 8.89
N THR A 629 21.42 25.02 9.98
CA THR A 629 21.48 23.56 10.05
C THR A 629 20.34 23.07 10.93
N ASP A 630 19.47 22.26 10.35
CA ASP A 630 18.46 21.47 11.06
C ASP A 630 18.86 20.00 11.11
N LEU A 631 19.61 19.63 12.16
CA LEU A 631 20.07 18.27 12.34
C LEU A 631 18.91 17.27 12.49
N ALA A 632 17.85 17.68 13.18
CA ALA A 632 16.68 16.84 13.38
C ALA A 632 15.92 16.59 12.07
N GLY A 633 15.73 17.63 11.26
CA GLY A 633 15.13 17.51 9.92
C GLY A 633 15.94 16.58 9.02
N THR A 634 17.27 16.76 8.99
CA THR A 634 18.18 15.90 8.20
C THR A 634 18.10 14.44 8.63
N MET A 635 18.12 14.15 9.93
CA MET A 635 17.97 12.78 10.45
C MET A 635 16.60 12.18 10.11
N THR A 636 15.56 12.99 10.14
CA THR A 636 14.20 12.63 9.75
C THR A 636 14.13 12.21 8.29
N GLU A 637 14.70 13.03 7.39
CA GLU A 637 14.71 12.73 5.96
C GLU A 637 15.50 11.46 5.64
N LEU A 638 16.66 11.29 6.25
CA LEU A 638 17.50 10.09 6.07
C LEU A 638 16.78 8.83 6.54
N THR A 639 16.16 8.89 7.73
CA THR A 639 15.44 7.75 8.29
C THR A 639 14.19 7.44 7.47
N GLY A 640 13.44 8.48 7.07
CA GLY A 640 12.26 8.36 6.20
C GLY A 640 12.61 7.74 4.85
N GLY A 641 13.66 8.22 4.18
CA GLY A 641 14.12 7.68 2.90
C GLY A 641 14.56 6.21 2.98
N LEU A 642 15.21 5.79 4.05
CA LEU A 642 15.54 4.38 4.28
C LEU A 642 14.29 3.52 4.48
N MET A 643 13.31 4.01 5.26
CA MET A 643 12.06 3.30 5.49
C MET A 643 11.22 3.19 4.21
N ASP A 644 11.19 4.22 3.38
CA ASP A 644 10.55 4.20 2.08
C ASP A 644 11.21 3.16 1.16
N ALA A 645 12.54 3.13 1.09
CA ALA A 645 13.27 2.15 0.29
C ALA A 645 12.98 0.71 0.74
N ILE A 646 12.99 0.43 2.04
CA ILE A 646 12.63 -0.87 2.60
C ILE A 646 11.18 -1.21 2.26
N THR A 647 10.27 -0.26 2.40
CA THR A 647 8.85 -0.44 2.10
C THR A 647 8.62 -0.76 0.63
N TYR A 648 9.30 -0.08 -0.32
CA TYR A 648 9.21 -0.39 -1.75
C TYR A 648 9.72 -1.79 -2.08
N VAL A 649 10.82 -2.22 -1.48
CA VAL A 649 11.34 -3.59 -1.65
C VAL A 649 10.34 -4.62 -1.13
N LEU A 650 9.77 -4.41 0.05
CA LEU A 650 8.75 -5.30 0.63
C LEU A 650 7.47 -5.33 -0.20
N ILE A 651 7.01 -4.19 -0.74
CA ILE A 651 5.87 -4.11 -1.66
C ILE A 651 6.16 -4.87 -2.96
N ALA A 652 7.38 -4.80 -3.48
CA ALA A 652 7.77 -5.56 -4.68
C ALA A 652 7.69 -7.08 -4.43
N PHE A 653 8.20 -7.58 -3.31
CA PHE A 653 8.06 -9.00 -2.93
C PHE A 653 6.60 -9.41 -2.74
N ALA A 654 5.81 -8.55 -2.09
CA ALA A 654 4.39 -8.78 -1.92
C ALA A 654 3.63 -8.76 -3.26
N GLY A 655 4.08 -7.95 -4.23
CA GLY A 655 3.58 -7.94 -5.61
C GLY A 655 3.76 -9.27 -6.31
N ILE A 656 4.92 -9.92 -6.14
CA ILE A 656 5.18 -11.28 -6.67
C ILE A 656 4.18 -12.28 -6.09
N SER A 657 3.90 -12.18 -4.78
CA SER A 657 2.92 -13.03 -4.11
C SER A 657 1.50 -12.84 -4.66
N LEU A 658 1.11 -11.60 -5.01
CA LEU A 658 -0.17 -11.30 -5.67
C LEU A 658 -0.26 -11.91 -7.07
N VAL A 659 0.81 -11.83 -7.87
CA VAL A 659 0.86 -12.46 -9.19
C VAL A 659 0.69 -13.97 -9.07
N THR A 660 1.38 -14.60 -8.12
CA THR A 660 1.24 -16.02 -7.84
C THR A 660 -0.18 -16.39 -7.44
N SER A 661 -0.82 -15.60 -6.57
CA SER A 661 -2.23 -15.78 -6.19
C SER A 661 -3.16 -15.66 -7.40
N MET A 662 -2.94 -14.69 -8.28
CA MET A 662 -3.73 -14.51 -9.51
C MET A 662 -3.62 -15.73 -10.44
N ILE A 663 -2.42 -16.28 -10.62
CA ILE A 663 -2.19 -17.49 -11.42
C ILE A 663 -2.93 -18.68 -10.77
N MET A 664 -2.83 -18.85 -9.47
CA MET A 664 -3.52 -19.92 -8.75
C MET A 664 -5.04 -19.83 -8.93
N ILE A 665 -5.62 -18.62 -8.79
CA ILE A 665 -7.05 -18.39 -9.02
C ILE A 665 -7.43 -18.75 -10.45
N SER A 666 -6.61 -18.38 -11.45
CA SER A 666 -6.85 -18.72 -12.86
C SER A 666 -6.91 -20.22 -13.07
N ILE A 667 -5.99 -20.98 -12.48
CA ILE A 667 -5.96 -22.45 -12.55
C ILE A 667 -7.19 -23.06 -11.88
N ILE A 668 -7.55 -22.61 -10.67
CA ILE A 668 -8.70 -23.14 -9.94
C ILE A 668 -10.00 -22.81 -10.68
N THR A 669 -10.12 -21.61 -11.24
CA THR A 669 -11.30 -21.23 -12.05
C THR A 669 -11.37 -22.07 -13.32
N TYR A 670 -10.24 -22.34 -13.97
CA TYR A 670 -10.17 -23.21 -15.15
C TYR A 670 -10.63 -24.64 -14.86
N THR A 671 -10.17 -25.24 -13.75
CA THR A 671 -10.63 -26.58 -13.33
C THR A 671 -12.12 -26.59 -12.99
N SER A 672 -12.63 -25.53 -12.33
CA SER A 672 -14.06 -25.37 -12.07
C SER A 672 -14.89 -25.28 -13.35
N VAL A 673 -14.37 -24.63 -14.39
CA VAL A 673 -15.01 -24.57 -15.72
C VAL A 673 -15.08 -25.94 -16.36
N ILE A 674 -14.00 -26.76 -16.28
CA ILE A 674 -13.98 -28.11 -16.85
C ILE A 674 -15.02 -28.99 -16.17
N GLU A 675 -15.09 -29.00 -14.85
CA GLU A 675 -16.06 -29.79 -14.08
C GLU A 675 -17.52 -29.42 -14.38
N ARG A 676 -17.77 -28.15 -14.76
CA ARG A 676 -19.11 -27.63 -15.05
C ARG A 676 -19.42 -27.56 -16.54
N THR A 677 -18.65 -28.25 -17.39
CA THR A 677 -18.84 -28.21 -18.84
C THR A 677 -20.25 -28.58 -19.24
N LYS A 678 -20.85 -29.59 -18.59
CA LYS A 678 -22.24 -30.03 -18.84
C LYS A 678 -23.27 -28.97 -18.46
N GLU A 679 -23.11 -28.27 -17.32
CA GLU A 679 -23.99 -27.16 -16.92
C GLU A 679 -23.91 -26.00 -17.93
N ILE A 680 -22.71 -25.70 -18.44
CA ILE A 680 -22.50 -24.69 -19.49
C ILE A 680 -23.24 -25.09 -20.76
N GLY A 681 -23.18 -26.38 -21.14
CA GLY A 681 -23.92 -26.93 -22.28
C GLY A 681 -25.42 -26.73 -22.14
N VAL A 682 -26.00 -27.03 -20.98
CA VAL A 682 -27.43 -26.81 -20.66
C VAL A 682 -27.80 -25.35 -20.78
N LEU A 683 -27.03 -24.44 -20.18
CA LEU A 683 -27.30 -23.00 -20.26
C LEU A 683 -27.29 -22.50 -21.72
N LYS A 684 -26.36 -22.97 -22.54
CA LYS A 684 -26.29 -22.62 -23.96
C LYS A 684 -27.46 -23.19 -24.76
N ALA A 685 -27.85 -24.43 -24.47
CA ALA A 685 -29.01 -25.04 -25.10
C ALA A 685 -30.30 -24.27 -24.79
N LEU A 686 -30.41 -23.68 -23.62
CA LEU A 686 -31.51 -22.81 -23.23
C LEU A 686 -31.38 -21.36 -23.79
N GLY A 687 -30.39 -21.07 -24.62
CA GLY A 687 -30.15 -19.77 -25.26
C GLY A 687 -29.37 -18.74 -24.44
N ALA A 688 -28.52 -19.17 -23.48
CA ALA A 688 -27.61 -18.27 -22.80
C ALA A 688 -26.52 -17.78 -23.77
N ARG A 689 -26.31 -16.45 -23.81
CA ARG A 689 -25.27 -15.84 -24.65
C ARG A 689 -23.89 -16.08 -24.04
N LYS A 690 -22.85 -16.02 -24.89
CA LYS A 690 -21.45 -16.08 -24.46
C LYS A 690 -21.16 -15.09 -23.31
N LYS A 691 -21.71 -13.85 -23.39
CA LYS A 691 -21.57 -12.84 -22.34
C LYS A 691 -22.26 -13.22 -21.03
N ASP A 692 -23.37 -13.93 -21.08
CA ASP A 692 -24.11 -14.31 -19.87
C ASP A 692 -23.35 -15.41 -19.11
N ILE A 693 -22.74 -16.36 -19.81
CA ILE A 693 -21.86 -17.38 -19.21
C ILE A 693 -20.62 -16.73 -18.58
N THR A 694 -19.93 -15.83 -19.31
CA THR A 694 -18.79 -15.10 -18.76
C THR A 694 -19.18 -14.35 -17.48
N ARG A 695 -20.35 -13.67 -17.46
CA ARG A 695 -20.84 -12.96 -16.27
C ARG A 695 -21.08 -13.84 -15.05
N VAL A 696 -21.54 -15.09 -15.25
CA VAL A 696 -21.73 -16.03 -14.14
C VAL A 696 -20.39 -16.37 -13.49
N PHE A 697 -19.33 -16.64 -14.27
CA PHE A 697 -18.01 -16.92 -13.74
C PHE A 697 -17.32 -15.67 -13.18
N ASP A 698 -17.47 -14.51 -13.83
CA ASP A 698 -16.96 -13.23 -13.30
C ASP A 698 -17.62 -12.89 -11.95
N ALA A 699 -18.91 -13.17 -11.79
CA ALA A 699 -19.61 -13.00 -10.52
C ALA A 699 -19.11 -13.98 -9.43
N GLU A 700 -18.78 -15.21 -9.80
CA GLU A 700 -18.18 -16.21 -8.91
C GLU A 700 -16.80 -15.74 -8.43
N THR A 701 -15.95 -15.28 -9.33
CA THR A 701 -14.61 -14.74 -8.99
C THR A 701 -14.69 -13.45 -8.19
N CYS A 702 -15.71 -12.61 -8.42
CA CYS A 702 -15.95 -11.42 -7.60
C CYS A 702 -16.25 -11.80 -6.14
N ILE A 703 -17.13 -12.77 -5.90
CA ILE A 703 -17.44 -13.25 -4.55
C ILE A 703 -16.19 -13.86 -3.90
N LEU A 704 -15.42 -14.66 -4.63
CA LEU A 704 -14.19 -15.25 -4.14
C LEU A 704 -13.15 -14.18 -3.79
N GLY A 705 -13.03 -13.13 -4.62
CA GLY A 705 -12.12 -12.00 -4.38
C GLY A 705 -12.45 -11.20 -3.13
N ILE A 706 -13.74 -10.90 -2.92
CA ILE A 706 -14.21 -10.24 -1.70
C ILE A 706 -13.94 -11.13 -0.48
N SER A 707 -14.29 -12.42 -0.56
CA SER A 707 -14.10 -13.36 0.55
C SER A 707 -12.63 -13.56 0.88
N SER A 708 -11.74 -13.68 -0.11
CA SER A 708 -10.29 -13.81 0.11
C SER A 708 -9.67 -12.53 0.64
N GLY A 709 -10.11 -11.36 0.17
CA GLY A 709 -9.67 -10.06 0.68
C GLY A 709 -10.03 -9.87 2.15
N ILE A 710 -11.29 -10.13 2.52
CA ILE A 710 -11.75 -10.04 3.92
C ILE A 710 -11.00 -11.05 4.80
N LEU A 711 -10.87 -12.30 4.34
CA LEU A 711 -10.15 -13.34 5.08
C LEU A 711 -8.67 -12.98 5.26
N GLY A 712 -8.01 -12.47 4.20
CA GLY A 712 -6.63 -12.06 4.23
C GLY A 712 -6.37 -10.91 5.21
N VAL A 713 -7.20 -9.87 5.15
CA VAL A 713 -7.14 -8.73 6.07
C VAL A 713 -7.39 -9.16 7.52
N PHE A 714 -8.38 -10.05 7.74
CA PHE A 714 -8.70 -10.56 9.08
C PHE A 714 -7.54 -11.38 9.68
N ILE A 715 -6.94 -12.28 8.89
CA ILE A 715 -5.79 -13.08 9.34
C ILE A 715 -4.57 -12.17 9.60
N ALA A 716 -4.32 -11.20 8.72
CA ALA A 716 -3.24 -10.24 8.91
C ALA A 716 -3.44 -9.41 10.18
N TRP A 717 -4.66 -8.91 10.42
CA TRP A 717 -5.00 -8.22 11.66
C TRP A 717 -4.77 -9.11 12.90
N LEU A 718 -5.18 -10.37 12.84
CA LEU A 718 -4.94 -11.32 13.93
C LEU A 718 -3.43 -11.57 14.15
N ALA A 719 -2.63 -11.59 13.08
CA ALA A 719 -1.19 -11.76 13.14
C ALA A 719 -0.45 -10.54 13.75
N THR A 720 -1.04 -9.35 13.75
CA THR A 720 -0.41 -8.16 14.37
C THR A 720 -0.23 -8.33 15.88
N PHE A 721 -1.07 -9.09 16.57
CA PHE A 721 -0.95 -9.31 18.02
C PHE A 721 0.33 -10.06 18.42
N PRO A 722 0.61 -11.28 17.90
CA PRO A 722 1.88 -11.95 18.20
C PRO A 722 3.09 -11.19 17.67
N ILE A 723 2.99 -10.52 16.50
CA ILE A 723 4.08 -9.70 15.96
C ILE A 723 4.42 -8.57 16.93
N ASN A 724 3.43 -7.83 17.44
CA ASN A 724 3.65 -6.77 18.43
C ASN A 724 4.27 -7.31 19.73
N SER A 725 3.87 -8.50 20.18
CA SER A 725 4.46 -9.12 21.38
C SER A 725 5.93 -9.46 21.18
N ILE A 726 6.31 -10.00 20.03
CA ILE A 726 7.70 -10.33 19.69
C ILE A 726 8.53 -9.04 19.55
N LEU A 727 8.03 -8.05 18.82
CA LEU A 727 8.72 -6.77 18.65
C LEU A 727 8.92 -6.06 19.99
N TYR A 728 7.92 -6.06 20.85
CA TYR A 728 8.05 -5.49 22.19
C TYR A 728 9.15 -6.15 23.02
N SER A 729 9.25 -7.49 22.96
CA SER A 729 10.32 -8.22 23.68
C SER A 729 11.74 -7.97 23.13
N MET A 730 11.87 -7.53 21.88
CA MET A 730 13.16 -7.29 21.24
C MET A 730 13.58 -5.81 21.25
N THR A 731 12.63 -4.88 21.24
CA THR A 731 12.90 -3.45 20.99
C THR A 731 12.27 -2.51 22.02
N ASP A 732 11.52 -3.03 22.99
CA ASP A 732 10.68 -2.26 23.94
C ASP A 732 9.64 -1.32 23.26
N LEU A 733 9.46 -1.39 21.94
CA LEU A 733 8.50 -0.58 21.22
C LEU A 733 7.11 -1.19 21.26
N LYS A 734 6.10 -0.42 21.69
CA LYS A 734 4.71 -0.86 21.82
C LYS A 734 3.92 -0.59 20.52
N ASN A 735 3.06 -1.53 20.13
CA ASN A 735 2.08 -1.35 19.05
C ASN A 735 2.70 -0.93 17.69
N VAL A 736 3.82 -1.57 17.31
CA VAL A 736 4.51 -1.27 16.04
C VAL A 736 3.71 -1.76 14.83
N ALA A 737 3.11 -2.96 14.88
CA ALA A 737 2.28 -3.44 13.79
C ALA A 737 0.84 -2.92 13.94
N GLN A 738 0.44 -1.95 13.12
CA GLN A 738 -0.91 -1.36 13.11
C GLN A 738 -1.49 -1.38 11.70
N LEU A 739 -2.58 -2.12 11.51
CA LEU A 739 -3.28 -2.14 10.21
C LEU A 739 -4.19 -0.91 10.09
N ASN A 740 -3.87 -0.01 9.17
CA ASN A 740 -4.70 1.14 8.87
C ASN A 740 -6.02 0.67 8.19
N PRO A 741 -7.21 1.09 8.68
CA PRO A 741 -8.50 0.72 8.08
C PRO A 741 -8.61 1.07 6.58
N VAL A 742 -7.99 2.16 6.15
CA VAL A 742 -7.99 2.57 4.74
C VAL A 742 -7.22 1.54 3.89
N HIS A 743 -6.04 1.10 4.34
CA HIS A 743 -5.26 0.05 3.68
C HIS A 743 -6.03 -1.27 3.63
N ALA A 744 -6.75 -1.62 4.70
CA ALA A 744 -7.59 -2.82 4.75
C ALA A 744 -8.68 -2.81 3.65
N ILE A 745 -9.38 -1.69 3.47
CA ILE A 745 -10.40 -1.53 2.43
C ILE A 745 -9.78 -1.60 1.03
N ILE A 746 -8.67 -0.90 0.81
CA ILE A 746 -7.94 -0.92 -0.47
C ILE A 746 -7.51 -2.35 -0.82
N LEU A 747 -6.99 -3.11 0.13
CA LEU A 747 -6.56 -4.49 -0.08
C LEU A 747 -7.72 -5.42 -0.46
N VAL A 748 -8.92 -5.25 0.12
CA VAL A 748 -10.11 -6.02 -0.29
C VAL A 748 -10.50 -5.68 -1.73
N ILE A 749 -10.44 -4.41 -2.12
CA ILE A 749 -10.72 -3.97 -3.50
C ILE A 749 -9.68 -4.56 -4.46
N VAL A 750 -8.40 -4.45 -4.14
CA VAL A 750 -7.29 -5.00 -4.95
C VAL A 750 -7.44 -6.51 -5.10
N SER A 751 -7.72 -7.24 -4.01
CA SER A 751 -8.02 -8.67 -4.04
C SER A 751 -9.14 -9.00 -5.00
N THR A 752 -10.24 -8.25 -4.94
CA THR A 752 -11.40 -8.47 -5.80
C THR A 752 -11.08 -8.24 -7.28
N VAL A 753 -10.39 -7.14 -7.60
CA VAL A 753 -10.00 -6.81 -8.98
C VAL A 753 -9.05 -7.86 -9.54
N LEU A 754 -8.02 -8.24 -8.80
CA LEU A 754 -7.03 -9.25 -9.25
C LEU A 754 -7.67 -10.63 -9.43
N THR A 755 -8.58 -11.03 -8.53
CA THR A 755 -9.31 -12.29 -8.63
C THR A 755 -10.22 -12.30 -9.87
N MET A 756 -10.90 -11.19 -10.15
CA MET A 756 -11.70 -11.05 -11.37
C MET A 756 -10.84 -11.10 -12.64
N LEU A 757 -9.69 -10.43 -12.66
CA LEU A 757 -8.76 -10.46 -13.80
C LEU A 757 -8.24 -11.89 -14.04
N GLY A 758 -7.79 -12.59 -12.99
CA GLY A 758 -7.31 -13.97 -13.07
C GLY A 758 -8.39 -14.96 -13.54
N GLY A 759 -9.66 -14.77 -13.12
CA GLY A 759 -10.77 -15.61 -13.49
C GLY A 759 -11.40 -15.32 -14.86
N HIS A 760 -11.19 -14.12 -15.40
CA HIS A 760 -11.83 -13.67 -16.64
C HIS A 760 -11.41 -14.49 -17.88
N LEU A 761 -10.14 -14.90 -17.95
CA LEU A 761 -9.62 -15.69 -19.06
C LEU A 761 -10.27 -17.07 -19.12
N PRO A 762 -10.32 -17.87 -18.03
CA PRO A 762 -11.09 -19.14 -17.97
C PRO A 762 -12.59 -18.94 -18.25
N ALA A 763 -13.19 -17.87 -17.75
CA ALA A 763 -14.60 -17.54 -17.99
C ALA A 763 -14.90 -17.34 -19.49
N ARG A 764 -14.01 -16.66 -20.22
CA ARG A 764 -14.11 -16.52 -21.68
C ARG A 764 -13.92 -17.85 -22.41
N MET A 765 -13.02 -18.71 -21.94
CA MET A 765 -12.84 -20.05 -22.52
C MET A 765 -14.10 -20.91 -22.33
N ALA A 766 -14.71 -20.84 -21.13
CA ALA A 766 -16.01 -21.47 -20.85
C ALA A 766 -17.08 -21.04 -21.85
N ALA A 767 -17.18 -19.74 -22.08
CA ALA A 767 -18.16 -19.15 -22.98
C ALA A 767 -17.96 -19.53 -24.46
N LYS A 768 -16.77 -19.93 -24.87
CA LYS A 768 -16.48 -20.35 -26.26
C LYS A 768 -16.78 -21.82 -26.55
N LYS A 769 -16.95 -22.68 -25.52
CA LYS A 769 -17.23 -24.12 -25.75
C LYS A 769 -18.55 -24.28 -26.51
N ASP A 770 -18.60 -25.21 -27.46
CA ASP A 770 -19.82 -25.52 -28.21
C ASP A 770 -20.85 -26.25 -27.35
N ALA A 771 -22.13 -25.91 -27.52
CA ALA A 771 -23.23 -26.46 -26.73
C ALA A 771 -23.39 -27.95 -26.91
N ALA A 772 -23.33 -28.44 -28.17
CA ALA A 772 -23.47 -29.85 -28.51
C ALA A 772 -22.34 -30.73 -27.94
N ILE A 773 -21.08 -30.20 -27.97
CA ILE A 773 -19.92 -30.90 -27.41
C ILE A 773 -19.98 -30.88 -25.87
N ALA A 774 -20.38 -29.75 -25.27
CA ALA A 774 -20.48 -29.61 -23.81
C ALA A 774 -21.56 -30.52 -23.19
N LEU A 775 -22.65 -30.81 -23.91
CA LEU A 775 -23.72 -31.69 -23.44
C LEU A 775 -23.32 -33.18 -23.51
N ARG A 776 -22.41 -33.54 -24.40
CA ARG A 776 -21.89 -34.92 -24.58
C ARG A 776 -20.68 -35.24 -23.71
N ALA A 777 -20.11 -34.23 -23.05
CA ALA A 777 -18.99 -34.42 -22.13
C ALA A 777 -19.46 -35.29 -20.94
N GLU A 778 -18.79 -36.41 -20.70
CA GLU A 778 -19.00 -37.28 -19.54
C GLU A 778 -18.50 -36.71 -18.25
#